data_9afc24de0594d0b3742fc8ca8411cdc9
#
_entry.id   9afc24de0594d0b3742fc8ca8411cdc9
#
_cell.length_a   1.000
_cell.length_b   1.000
_cell.length_c   1.000
_cell.angle_alpha   90.00
_cell.angle_beta   90.00
_cell.angle_gamma   90.00
#
_symmetry.space_group_name_H-M   'P 1'
#
loop_
_entity.id
_entity.type
_entity.pdbx_description
1 polymer ?
#
loop_
_entity_poly.entity_id
_entity_poly.type
_entity_poly.pdbx_seq_one_letter_code
_entity_poly.pdbx_strand_id
1 'polypeptide(L)'
;IQICEFIMYSLPLQEMLSKSSKALRVIDYACGAGHFLNTYANELKRYLTEDELKEHYKNIYGIEKEYRLSKVSKVSSAMYGQNEINILYADALASFELANTNNLEGEKAKPQIESNSFDLLIANPPYSVKGFLETLSDKSKNTYKLFNDDINIETNNSIECFFCERANQILNDNAKAAIILPSSILNKDSIYKNTREILFQNFDFIAIVELGNQTFGATGTNTIILFLRKKETFKQENHLISQDYSLIKERIEAENLKDNENFYQNYLSAYCDFRKFDKELYSNFLNGNLDSKLAELEAFKDYRNAFRQTSDYKKLKESKIYKESKDKQDLEDKAFLAYTQAIEKDKLLYFCLSLNQEVLIIKSPSDIKEQKKFLGYEWSNRKGDEGLKELHEPYLSPLFERGNPQNETKLNTLICKAFLKTLSDIPKDLQGYASKARLIDMMDFEKVEFNKAISLNVKSRDELNPFKNSKYELVRLGEVCDLNKIRNQASATEIEKMNLNSGNVKLLPSSKNYEWWTDEKTAGQFINEGEVITLGVARYANIKKHKGKFVSANNHILSVKDKSKIIFDFLYILLEICGQKLYKQGQQYPQFDTNIFYSFKIPLPPLEIQKQIVAECEKIEEQHNTLSLSIKEYQKLIKAMLQKSGIIEDNQEYELNSILENLQKLESKLDFNLLLSLIEEQISHSEVLVEETQSKERKQDFNAFKNFSKTIQELLQTLSTPPKDGWKRISLKNEQYMELNPSKKEISKLDENMLVSFIEMASVSDKGYIQSKIDRSLNEVRKGYTYFIENDILIAKITPCMENGKCAIAKNLTNNIGFGSTEFHIFRAKTGLDSSFLFYNLNQQNIREKAALAMTGASGHKRVPISFYENLTIPLPPLEIQEKIVQNIELVEQQIDLLNLKLEFLEKEKEKILQKYLFS
;
A
#
# COMPACT_ATOMS: atom_id res chain seq x y z
N ILE A 1 16.93 -0.05 -17.77
CA ILE A 1 17.58 1.23 -18.15
C ILE A 1 17.02 2.37 -17.26
N GLN A 2 15.71 2.61 -17.15
CA GLN A 2 15.16 3.74 -16.38
C GLN A 2 15.60 3.77 -14.91
N ILE A 3 15.61 2.63 -14.22
CA ILE A 3 16.12 2.58 -12.83
C ILE A 3 17.62 2.86 -12.78
N CYS A 4 18.39 2.44 -13.81
CA CYS A 4 19.80 2.78 -13.90
C CYS A 4 20.01 4.29 -14.05
N GLU A 5 19.26 4.95 -14.94
CA GLU A 5 19.30 6.41 -15.14
C GLU A 5 18.86 7.15 -13.87
N PHE A 6 17.79 6.71 -13.21
CA PHE A 6 17.33 7.28 -11.94
C PHE A 6 18.44 7.25 -10.87
N ILE A 7 19.11 6.10 -10.71
CA ILE A 7 20.20 5.96 -9.74
C ILE A 7 21.35 6.91 -10.12
N MET A 8 21.76 6.95 -11.41
CA MET A 8 22.83 7.82 -11.84
C MET A 8 22.54 9.30 -11.57
N TYR A 9 21.33 9.74 -11.88
CA TYR A 9 20.92 11.13 -11.65
C TYR A 9 20.70 11.47 -10.18
N SER A 10 20.55 10.45 -9.32
CA SER A 10 20.46 10.62 -7.86
C SER A 10 21.81 10.77 -7.17
N LEU A 11 22.89 10.36 -7.80
CA LEU A 11 24.24 10.42 -7.24
C LEU A 11 24.88 11.81 -7.47
N PRO A 12 25.65 12.36 -6.53
CA PRO A 12 26.33 13.65 -6.68
C PRO A 12 27.59 13.51 -7.53
N LEU A 13 27.48 13.00 -8.76
CA LEU A 13 28.63 12.65 -9.63
C LEU A 13 29.51 13.86 -9.93
N GLN A 14 28.91 15.04 -10.21
CA GLN A 14 29.67 16.28 -10.49
C GLN A 14 30.57 16.64 -9.31
N GLU A 15 30.03 16.56 -8.07
CA GLU A 15 30.81 16.83 -6.86
C GLU A 15 31.90 15.78 -6.64
N MET A 16 31.58 14.51 -6.85
CA MET A 16 32.56 13.42 -6.69
C MET A 16 33.75 13.60 -7.65
N LEU A 17 33.47 13.92 -8.92
CA LEU A 17 34.48 14.14 -9.94
C LEU A 17 35.33 15.39 -9.64
N SER A 18 34.70 16.51 -9.20
CA SER A 18 35.40 17.76 -8.92
C SER A 18 36.29 17.67 -7.67
N LYS A 19 35.95 16.83 -6.69
CA LYS A 19 36.74 16.67 -5.46
C LYS A 19 37.85 15.63 -5.55
N SER A 20 37.80 14.77 -6.55
CA SER A 20 38.80 13.72 -6.74
C SER A 20 39.96 14.21 -7.62
N SER A 21 41.18 14.00 -7.15
CA SER A 21 42.41 14.24 -7.94
C SER A 21 42.75 13.09 -8.89
N LYS A 22 42.03 11.99 -8.82
CA LYS A 22 42.19 10.74 -9.61
C LYS A 22 40.86 10.31 -10.18
N ALA A 23 40.90 9.50 -11.23
CA ALA A 23 39.69 8.85 -11.75
C ALA A 23 39.02 8.02 -10.66
N LEU A 24 37.70 8.16 -10.51
CA LEU A 24 36.90 7.39 -9.55
C LEU A 24 36.91 5.90 -9.90
N ARG A 25 37.17 5.06 -8.94
CA ARG A 25 37.01 3.60 -9.08
C ARG A 25 35.59 3.20 -8.77
N VAL A 26 34.91 2.65 -9.77
CA VAL A 26 33.49 2.30 -9.73
C VAL A 26 33.30 0.82 -9.97
N ILE A 27 32.41 0.20 -9.21
CA ILE A 27 32.15 -1.24 -9.31
C ILE A 27 30.64 -1.56 -9.30
N ASP A 28 30.28 -2.55 -10.13
CA ASP A 28 29.09 -3.36 -10.00
C ASP A 28 29.48 -4.82 -9.78
N TYR A 29 29.33 -5.32 -8.57
CA TYR A 29 29.76 -6.70 -8.22
C TYR A 29 28.78 -7.80 -8.63
N ALA A 30 27.69 -7.46 -9.31
CA ALA A 30 26.72 -8.38 -9.89
C ALA A 30 26.21 -7.81 -11.23
N CYS A 31 27.15 -7.52 -12.14
CA CYS A 31 26.91 -6.61 -13.24
C CYS A 31 26.00 -7.15 -14.34
N GLY A 32 25.73 -8.45 -14.39
CA GLY A 32 24.87 -9.03 -15.43
C GLY A 32 25.34 -8.64 -16.83
N ALA A 33 24.47 -8.01 -17.60
CA ALA A 33 24.77 -7.47 -18.93
C ALA A 33 25.45 -6.08 -18.92
N GLY A 34 25.80 -5.52 -17.73
CA GLY A 34 26.56 -4.28 -17.60
C GLY A 34 25.74 -3.00 -17.67
N HIS A 35 24.44 -3.05 -17.49
CA HIS A 35 23.57 -1.88 -17.68
C HIS A 35 23.92 -0.72 -16.75
N PHE A 36 24.23 -0.94 -15.47
CA PHE A 36 24.64 0.12 -14.55
C PHE A 36 25.96 0.75 -14.97
N LEU A 37 26.96 -0.08 -15.30
CA LEU A 37 28.27 0.40 -15.68
C LEU A 37 28.23 1.21 -16.98
N ASN A 38 27.45 0.77 -17.97
CA ASN A 38 27.28 1.48 -19.22
C ASN A 38 26.51 2.78 -19.06
N THR A 39 25.51 2.81 -18.18
CA THR A 39 24.79 4.04 -17.84
C THR A 39 25.72 5.05 -17.15
N TYR A 40 26.56 4.58 -16.22
CA TYR A 40 27.59 5.40 -15.59
C TYR A 40 28.59 5.95 -16.61
N ALA A 41 29.15 5.09 -17.47
CA ALA A 41 30.09 5.51 -18.51
C ALA A 41 29.48 6.55 -19.47
N ASN A 42 28.21 6.42 -19.79
CA ASN A 42 27.52 7.38 -20.63
C ASN A 42 27.28 8.72 -19.90
N GLU A 43 26.95 8.67 -18.61
CA GLU A 43 26.71 9.89 -17.82
C GLU A 43 27.99 10.71 -17.63
N LEU A 44 29.15 10.07 -17.53
CA LEU A 44 30.46 10.76 -17.44
C LEU A 44 30.70 11.72 -18.61
N LYS A 45 30.17 11.45 -19.81
CA LYS A 45 30.30 12.31 -21.00
C LYS A 45 29.73 13.71 -20.82
N ARG A 46 28.88 13.92 -19.79
CA ARG A 46 28.34 15.24 -19.45
C ARG A 46 29.33 16.15 -18.71
N TYR A 47 30.32 15.55 -18.06
CA TYR A 47 31.19 16.24 -17.09
C TYR A 47 32.66 16.24 -17.49
N LEU A 48 33.09 15.33 -18.37
CA LEU A 48 34.48 15.04 -18.67
C LEU A 48 34.81 15.22 -20.15
N THR A 49 36.04 15.66 -20.45
CA THR A 49 36.62 15.66 -21.78
C THR A 49 36.92 14.23 -22.27
N GLU A 50 37.19 14.08 -23.58
CA GLU A 50 37.50 12.76 -24.15
C GLU A 50 38.71 12.06 -23.51
N ASP A 51 39.74 12.86 -23.17
CA ASP A 51 40.95 12.28 -22.54
C ASP A 51 40.73 11.90 -21.09
N GLU A 52 39.98 12.71 -20.33
CA GLU A 52 39.54 12.32 -18.97
C GLU A 52 38.63 11.12 -18.95
N LEU A 53 37.73 10.98 -19.93
CA LEU A 53 36.86 9.79 -20.10
C LEU A 53 37.69 8.52 -20.25
N LYS A 54 38.79 8.55 -21.07
CA LYS A 54 39.66 7.37 -21.25
C LYS A 54 40.25 6.89 -19.93
N GLU A 55 40.69 7.82 -19.08
CA GLU A 55 41.23 7.50 -17.77
C GLU A 55 40.16 6.95 -16.80
N HIS A 56 38.96 7.53 -16.83
CA HIS A 56 37.82 7.03 -16.00
C HIS A 56 37.35 5.65 -16.44
N TYR A 57 37.31 5.37 -17.74
CA TYR A 57 36.87 4.06 -18.24
C TYR A 57 37.77 2.90 -17.77
N LYS A 58 39.09 3.15 -17.56
CA LYS A 58 40.03 2.17 -16.96
C LYS A 58 39.68 1.81 -15.51
N ASN A 59 38.86 2.63 -14.86
CA ASN A 59 38.49 2.49 -13.45
C ASN A 59 37.05 2.04 -13.25
N ILE A 60 36.38 1.54 -14.30
CA ILE A 60 35.06 0.90 -14.25
C ILE A 60 35.23 -0.60 -14.17
N TYR A 61 34.67 -1.21 -13.11
CA TYR A 61 34.81 -2.63 -12.81
C TYR A 61 33.45 -3.32 -12.73
N GLY A 62 33.35 -4.55 -13.22
CA GLY A 62 32.20 -5.42 -13.06
C GLY A 62 32.61 -6.82 -12.65
N ILE A 63 31.82 -7.48 -11.83
CA ILE A 63 31.95 -8.91 -11.54
C ILE A 63 30.67 -9.61 -11.97
N GLU A 64 30.82 -10.71 -12.72
CA GLU A 64 29.71 -11.55 -13.13
C GLU A 64 30.10 -13.04 -13.05
N LYS A 65 29.27 -13.82 -12.37
CA LYS A 65 29.47 -15.26 -12.13
C LYS A 65 29.04 -16.10 -13.34
N GLU A 66 28.10 -15.60 -14.15
CA GLU A 66 27.62 -16.30 -15.32
C GLU A 66 28.45 -15.91 -16.56
N TYR A 67 29.12 -16.92 -17.15
CA TYR A 67 30.06 -16.74 -18.25
C TYR A 67 29.49 -16.00 -19.47
N ARG A 68 28.26 -16.34 -19.88
CA ARG A 68 27.62 -15.70 -21.03
C ARG A 68 27.35 -14.23 -20.78
N LEU A 69 26.79 -13.90 -19.59
CA LEU A 69 26.51 -12.52 -19.21
C LEU A 69 27.79 -11.68 -19.08
N SER A 70 28.88 -12.26 -18.54
CA SER A 70 30.18 -11.56 -18.48
C SER A 70 30.70 -11.19 -19.87
N LYS A 71 30.50 -12.05 -20.89
CA LYS A 71 30.84 -11.71 -22.28
C LYS A 71 29.92 -10.64 -22.87
N VAL A 72 28.61 -10.73 -22.62
CA VAL A 72 27.66 -9.72 -23.07
C VAL A 72 28.02 -8.36 -22.46
N SER A 73 28.36 -8.32 -21.16
CA SER A 73 28.79 -7.09 -20.52
C SER A 73 30.06 -6.50 -21.16
N LYS A 74 31.07 -7.33 -21.48
CA LYS A 74 32.28 -6.88 -22.18
C LYS A 74 31.98 -6.28 -23.56
N VAL A 75 31.14 -6.96 -24.35
CA VAL A 75 30.75 -6.46 -25.66
C VAL A 75 29.96 -5.16 -25.55
N SER A 76 29.01 -5.10 -24.62
CA SER A 76 28.20 -3.94 -24.36
C SER A 76 29.07 -2.75 -23.97
N SER A 77 30.02 -2.93 -23.05
CA SER A 77 30.96 -1.87 -22.63
C SER A 77 31.80 -1.35 -23.81
N ALA A 78 32.29 -2.24 -24.68
CA ALA A 78 33.01 -1.84 -25.90
C ALA A 78 32.14 -1.00 -26.85
N MET A 79 30.87 -1.34 -27.00
CA MET A 79 29.91 -0.59 -27.82
C MET A 79 29.64 0.82 -27.24
N TYR A 80 29.77 1.02 -25.92
CA TYR A 80 29.69 2.34 -25.29
C TYR A 80 31.01 3.14 -25.33
N GLY A 81 32.02 2.61 -26.05
CA GLY A 81 33.30 3.31 -26.30
C GLY A 81 34.37 3.09 -25.20
N GLN A 82 34.19 2.11 -24.33
CA GLN A 82 35.17 1.76 -23.31
C GLN A 82 36.32 0.94 -23.97
N ASN A 83 37.52 1.49 -24.04
CA ASN A 83 38.66 0.81 -24.64
C ASN A 83 39.30 -0.25 -23.72
N GLU A 84 39.22 -0.06 -22.41
CA GLU A 84 39.66 -1.02 -21.40
C GLU A 84 38.43 -1.50 -20.61
N ILE A 85 38.27 -2.80 -20.51
CA ILE A 85 37.06 -3.43 -19.98
C ILE A 85 37.46 -4.33 -18.81
N ASN A 86 37.12 -3.89 -17.58
CA ASN A 86 37.43 -4.60 -16.35
C ASN A 86 36.23 -5.44 -15.87
N ILE A 87 35.68 -6.28 -16.77
CA ILE A 87 34.61 -7.23 -16.38
C ILE A 87 35.27 -8.57 -16.04
N LEU A 88 35.18 -8.93 -14.75
CA LEU A 88 35.74 -10.15 -14.21
C LEU A 88 34.71 -11.29 -14.25
N TYR A 89 35.09 -12.41 -14.86
CA TYR A 89 34.32 -13.63 -14.74
C TYR A 89 34.71 -14.33 -13.42
N ALA A 90 33.98 -14.04 -12.37
CA ALA A 90 34.29 -14.52 -11.00
C ALA A 90 33.03 -14.54 -10.12
N ASP A 91 33.13 -15.25 -9.00
CA ASP A 91 32.13 -15.13 -7.93
C ASP A 91 32.48 -13.91 -7.05
N ALA A 92 31.60 -12.93 -6.99
CA ALA A 92 31.79 -11.71 -6.22
C ALA A 92 31.89 -11.96 -4.70
N LEU A 93 31.37 -13.08 -4.22
CA LEU A 93 31.45 -13.48 -2.82
C LEU A 93 32.71 -14.33 -2.50
N ALA A 94 33.50 -14.69 -3.51
CA ALA A 94 34.78 -15.35 -3.29
C ALA A 94 35.81 -14.44 -2.60
N SER A 95 36.84 -15.01 -2.00
CA SER A 95 37.99 -14.24 -1.49
C SER A 95 38.62 -13.42 -2.64
N PHE A 96 39.18 -12.25 -2.32
CA PHE A 96 39.77 -11.37 -3.35
C PHE A 96 40.89 -12.05 -4.16
N GLU A 97 41.67 -12.91 -3.54
CA GLU A 97 42.69 -13.70 -4.26
C GLU A 97 42.08 -14.61 -5.31
N LEU A 98 40.97 -15.31 -4.99
CA LEU A 98 40.28 -16.20 -5.91
C LEU A 98 39.54 -15.41 -7.00
N ALA A 99 38.91 -14.27 -6.66
CA ALA A 99 38.25 -13.42 -7.62
C ALA A 99 39.22 -12.88 -8.69
N ASN A 100 40.43 -12.55 -8.29
CA ASN A 100 41.47 -12.01 -9.17
C ASN A 100 42.21 -13.10 -10.01
N THR A 101 42.32 -14.36 -9.52
CA THR A 101 43.06 -15.44 -10.22
C THR A 101 42.33 -15.99 -11.44
N ASN A 102 41.02 -15.99 -11.46
CA ASN A 102 40.22 -16.54 -12.58
C ASN A 102 40.30 -15.75 -13.92
N ASN A 103 41.00 -14.60 -13.92
CA ASN A 103 41.18 -13.76 -15.09
C ASN A 103 42.59 -13.77 -15.68
N LEU A 104 43.43 -14.68 -15.24
CA LEU A 104 44.84 -14.75 -15.65
C LEU A 104 44.99 -15.60 -16.90
N GLU A 105 44.79 -15.04 -18.08
CA GLU A 105 45.44 -15.53 -19.30
C GLU A 105 46.63 -14.59 -19.62
N GLY A 106 47.81 -14.92 -19.14
CA GLY A 106 49.04 -14.56 -19.80
C GLY A 106 49.87 -13.38 -19.27
N GLU A 107 49.46 -12.57 -18.28
CA GLU A 107 50.32 -11.51 -17.71
C GLU A 107 50.25 -11.51 -16.16
N LYS A 108 51.34 -11.04 -15.49
CA LYS A 108 51.33 -10.79 -14.04
C LYS A 108 50.32 -9.68 -13.72
N ALA A 109 49.07 -10.09 -13.59
CA ALA A 109 47.98 -9.15 -13.28
C ALA A 109 48.19 -8.61 -11.85
N LYS A 110 48.14 -7.30 -11.68
CA LYS A 110 47.96 -6.64 -10.39
C LYS A 110 46.63 -7.06 -9.79
N PRO A 111 46.48 -7.22 -8.48
CA PRO A 111 45.17 -7.38 -7.86
C PRO A 111 44.23 -6.29 -8.31
N GLN A 112 43.09 -6.65 -8.97
CA GLN A 112 42.17 -5.66 -9.51
C GLN A 112 41.16 -5.26 -8.46
N ILE A 113 40.83 -6.19 -7.54
CA ILE A 113 39.85 -5.98 -6.46
C ILE A 113 40.57 -6.15 -5.14
N GLU A 114 40.55 -5.13 -4.33
CA GLU A 114 41.15 -5.06 -3.00
C GLU A 114 40.14 -4.48 -1.99
N SER A 115 40.40 -4.73 -0.71
CA SER A 115 39.64 -4.09 0.36
C SER A 115 39.81 -2.57 0.30
N ASN A 116 38.72 -1.84 0.58
CA ASN A 116 38.71 -0.38 0.65
C ASN A 116 39.36 0.27 -0.58
N SER A 117 38.90 -0.07 -1.77
CA SER A 117 39.51 0.35 -3.03
C SER A 117 38.55 1.02 -4.03
N PHE A 118 37.23 1.08 -3.74
CA PHE A 118 36.23 1.65 -4.63
C PHE A 118 35.55 2.87 -4.03
N ASP A 119 35.31 3.89 -4.87
CA ASP A 119 34.67 5.15 -4.50
C ASP A 119 33.17 5.16 -4.72
N LEU A 120 32.69 4.28 -5.60
CA LEU A 120 31.28 4.13 -5.93
C LEU A 120 30.90 2.68 -6.22
N LEU A 121 29.83 2.23 -5.56
CA LEU A 121 29.18 0.94 -5.83
C LEU A 121 27.76 1.16 -6.32
N ILE A 122 27.43 0.52 -7.45
CA ILE A 122 26.06 0.55 -7.99
C ILE A 122 25.72 -0.87 -8.39
N ALA A 123 24.75 -1.49 -7.72
CA ALA A 123 24.50 -2.92 -7.98
C ALA A 123 23.05 -3.33 -7.71
N ASN A 124 22.65 -4.37 -8.43
CA ASN A 124 21.43 -5.14 -8.18
C ASN A 124 21.81 -6.61 -7.99
N PRO A 125 22.27 -7.02 -6.78
CA PRO A 125 22.68 -8.38 -6.52
C PRO A 125 21.52 -9.38 -6.61
N PRO A 126 21.78 -10.68 -6.81
CA PRO A 126 20.75 -11.70 -6.78
C PRO A 126 20.09 -11.82 -5.40
N TYR A 127 18.80 -12.25 -5.37
CA TYR A 127 18.02 -12.44 -4.15
C TYR A 127 17.63 -13.89 -3.95
N SER A 128 17.63 -14.33 -2.70
CA SER A 128 17.05 -15.62 -2.27
C SER A 128 17.57 -16.84 -3.04
N VAL A 129 18.87 -16.92 -3.28
CA VAL A 129 19.52 -18.02 -4.01
C VAL A 129 19.85 -19.16 -3.03
N LYS A 130 19.22 -20.32 -3.23
CA LYS A 130 19.49 -21.52 -2.42
C LYS A 130 20.87 -22.11 -2.77
N GLY A 131 21.53 -22.68 -1.77
CA GLY A 131 22.79 -23.41 -1.96
C GLY A 131 24.01 -22.56 -2.34
N PHE A 132 23.90 -21.21 -2.31
CA PHE A 132 25.02 -20.35 -2.68
C PHE A 132 26.24 -20.52 -1.77
N LEU A 133 26.05 -20.84 -0.49
CA LEU A 133 27.13 -21.08 0.46
C LEU A 133 27.90 -22.36 0.13
N GLU A 134 27.29 -23.37 -0.45
CA GLU A 134 27.96 -24.61 -0.88
C GLU A 134 28.97 -24.35 -2.01
N THR A 135 28.69 -23.33 -2.85
CA THR A 135 29.60 -22.97 -3.96
C THR A 135 30.83 -22.18 -3.54
N LEU A 136 30.85 -21.67 -2.29
CA LEU A 136 31.98 -20.90 -1.75
C LEU A 136 32.97 -21.82 -1.06
N SER A 137 34.27 -21.57 -1.26
CA SER A 137 35.34 -22.20 -0.48
C SER A 137 35.29 -21.78 0.99
N ASP A 138 35.83 -22.59 1.90
CA ASP A 138 35.90 -22.25 3.32
C ASP A 138 36.71 -20.97 3.56
N LYS A 139 37.77 -20.75 2.76
CA LYS A 139 38.53 -19.51 2.79
C LYS A 139 37.64 -18.31 2.48
N SER A 140 36.74 -18.42 1.50
CA SER A 140 35.80 -17.33 1.15
C SER A 140 34.75 -17.13 2.22
N LYS A 141 34.16 -18.21 2.76
CA LYS A 141 33.17 -18.13 3.83
C LYS A 141 33.70 -17.40 5.06
N ASN A 142 34.92 -17.73 5.46
CA ASN A 142 35.59 -17.16 6.64
C ASN A 142 35.92 -15.65 6.48
N THR A 143 35.75 -15.06 5.30
CA THR A 143 35.90 -13.60 5.13
C THR A 143 34.65 -12.81 5.57
N TYR A 144 33.56 -13.49 5.86
CA TYR A 144 32.30 -12.88 6.25
C TYR A 144 32.00 -13.06 7.73
N LYS A 145 31.71 -11.96 8.43
CA LYS A 145 31.18 -11.97 9.80
C LYS A 145 29.81 -12.62 9.91
N LEU A 146 29.03 -12.52 8.82
CA LEU A 146 27.70 -13.14 8.72
C LEU A 146 27.78 -14.67 8.72
N PHE A 147 28.91 -15.25 8.31
CA PHE A 147 29.13 -16.71 8.35
C PHE A 147 29.53 -17.12 9.75
N ASN A 148 28.64 -17.78 10.47
CA ASN A 148 28.84 -18.27 11.85
C ASN A 148 28.21 -19.66 12.01
N ASP A 149 28.42 -20.27 13.19
CA ASP A 149 27.98 -21.65 13.50
C ASP A 149 26.46 -21.85 13.46
N ASP A 150 25.66 -20.78 13.53
CA ASP A 150 24.21 -20.83 13.50
C ASP A 150 23.65 -20.88 12.06
N ILE A 151 24.50 -20.72 11.04
CA ILE A 151 24.05 -20.72 9.64
C ILE A 151 23.95 -22.14 9.09
N ASN A 152 22.76 -22.52 8.66
CA ASN A 152 22.59 -23.74 7.88
C ASN A 152 22.99 -23.49 6.42
N ILE A 153 24.07 -24.13 5.98
CA ILE A 153 24.66 -23.95 4.65
C ILE A 153 23.70 -24.37 3.53
N GLU A 154 22.96 -25.46 3.71
CA GLU A 154 22.07 -26.04 2.70
C GLU A 154 20.77 -25.21 2.52
N THR A 155 20.19 -24.75 3.62
CA THR A 155 18.88 -24.09 3.61
C THR A 155 18.93 -22.57 3.54
N ASN A 156 20.09 -21.95 3.87
CA ASN A 156 20.23 -20.51 3.81
C ASN A 156 20.17 -20.02 2.35
N ASN A 157 19.26 -19.07 2.08
CA ASN A 157 19.08 -18.47 0.77
C ASN A 157 19.30 -16.95 0.74
N SER A 158 19.80 -16.36 1.83
CA SER A 158 19.88 -14.89 2.00
C SER A 158 21.20 -14.34 1.43
N ILE A 159 21.46 -14.63 0.16
CA ILE A 159 22.66 -14.20 -0.56
C ILE A 159 22.85 -12.68 -0.55
N GLU A 160 21.75 -11.92 -0.63
CA GLU A 160 21.74 -10.46 -0.60
C GLU A 160 22.36 -9.87 0.67
N CYS A 161 22.29 -10.59 1.79
CA CYS A 161 22.93 -10.19 3.04
C CYS A 161 24.46 -10.19 2.91
N PHE A 162 25.02 -11.21 2.28
CA PHE A 162 26.47 -11.32 2.04
C PHE A 162 26.98 -10.25 1.06
N PHE A 163 26.14 -9.87 0.08
CA PHE A 163 26.45 -8.73 -0.80
C PHE A 163 26.49 -7.40 -0.03
N CYS A 164 25.65 -7.20 0.98
CA CYS A 164 25.74 -6.02 1.85
C CYS A 164 27.07 -6.00 2.65
N GLU A 165 27.50 -7.14 3.18
CA GLU A 165 28.79 -7.21 3.86
C GLU A 165 29.98 -7.04 2.88
N ARG A 166 29.88 -7.59 1.67
CA ARG A 166 30.85 -7.36 0.60
C ARG A 166 31.00 -5.89 0.25
N ALA A 167 29.89 -5.13 0.19
CA ALA A 167 29.93 -3.69 -0.02
C ALA A 167 30.80 -2.99 1.05
N ASN A 168 30.65 -3.39 2.32
CA ASN A 168 31.48 -2.85 3.39
C ASN A 168 32.98 -3.16 3.19
N GLN A 169 33.32 -4.35 2.69
CA GLN A 169 34.71 -4.76 2.51
C GLN A 169 35.43 -4.01 1.38
N ILE A 170 34.71 -3.65 0.29
CA ILE A 170 35.37 -3.12 -0.92
C ILE A 170 35.36 -1.60 -1.01
N LEU A 171 34.46 -0.91 -0.32
CA LEU A 171 34.30 0.52 -0.41
C LEU A 171 35.32 1.29 0.43
N ASN A 172 35.85 2.38 -0.13
CA ASN A 172 36.67 3.40 0.56
C ASN A 172 35.86 4.15 1.60
N ASP A 173 36.53 4.82 2.52
CA ASP A 173 35.90 5.82 3.38
C ASP A 173 35.26 6.92 2.52
N ASN A 174 34.07 7.41 2.92
CA ASN A 174 33.24 8.35 2.19
C ASN A 174 32.71 7.89 0.81
N ALA A 175 33.00 6.64 0.40
CA ALA A 175 32.45 6.06 -0.82
C ALA A 175 30.91 6.07 -0.79
N LYS A 176 30.29 6.21 -1.97
CA LYS A 176 28.84 6.15 -2.12
C LYS A 176 28.42 4.80 -2.63
N ALA A 177 27.24 4.36 -2.21
CA ALA A 177 26.62 3.15 -2.73
C ALA A 177 25.14 3.33 -3.03
N ALA A 178 24.70 2.72 -4.13
CA ALA A 178 23.29 2.54 -4.46
C ALA A 178 23.05 1.05 -4.73
N ILE A 179 22.36 0.38 -3.80
CA ILE A 179 22.16 -1.07 -3.85
C ILE A 179 20.67 -1.36 -3.89
N ILE A 180 20.23 -2.10 -4.91
CA ILE A 180 18.84 -2.57 -5.00
C ILE A 180 18.73 -3.87 -4.20
N LEU A 181 17.76 -3.94 -3.30
CA LEU A 181 17.58 -5.06 -2.37
C LEU A 181 16.10 -5.39 -2.18
N PRO A 182 15.74 -6.59 -1.77
CA PRO A 182 14.37 -6.87 -1.32
C PRO A 182 14.06 -6.10 -0.04
N SER A 183 12.83 -5.61 0.10
CA SER A 183 12.40 -4.82 1.27
C SER A 183 12.54 -5.57 2.59
N SER A 184 12.63 -6.91 2.55
CA SER A 184 12.88 -7.76 3.72
C SER A 184 14.19 -7.43 4.47
N ILE A 185 15.18 -6.79 3.81
CA ILE A 185 16.43 -6.33 4.45
C ILE A 185 16.14 -5.36 5.62
N LEU A 186 15.04 -4.61 5.54
CA LEU A 186 14.69 -3.60 6.53
C LEU A 186 14.12 -4.19 7.83
N ASN A 187 13.45 -5.36 7.78
CA ASN A 187 12.62 -5.81 8.91
C ASN A 187 12.67 -7.30 9.26
N LYS A 188 13.19 -8.16 8.39
CA LYS A 188 13.27 -9.61 8.67
C LYS A 188 14.29 -9.91 9.76
N ASP A 189 14.06 -10.96 10.54
CA ASP A 189 14.94 -11.39 11.63
C ASP A 189 16.08 -12.31 11.17
N SER A 190 16.82 -12.92 12.10
CA SER A 190 17.94 -13.81 11.84
C SER A 190 19.10 -13.09 11.15
N ILE A 191 19.69 -13.63 10.10
CA ILE A 191 20.83 -13.05 9.37
C ILE A 191 20.59 -11.61 8.89
N TYR A 192 19.34 -11.23 8.62
CA TYR A 192 18.99 -9.86 8.22
C TYR A 192 19.19 -8.85 9.36
N LYS A 193 18.97 -9.25 10.62
CA LYS A 193 19.32 -8.45 11.80
C LYS A 193 20.83 -8.16 11.83
N ASN A 194 21.66 -9.20 11.67
CA ASN A 194 23.12 -9.06 11.66
C ASN A 194 23.59 -8.20 10.48
N THR A 195 22.93 -8.31 9.33
CA THR A 195 23.21 -7.46 8.16
C THR A 195 22.91 -5.99 8.46
N ARG A 196 21.78 -5.67 9.11
CA ARG A 196 21.47 -4.30 9.52
C ARG A 196 22.51 -3.77 10.53
N GLU A 197 23.01 -4.62 11.43
CA GLU A 197 24.10 -4.24 12.33
C GLU A 197 25.34 -3.79 11.56
N ILE A 198 25.75 -4.56 10.53
CA ILE A 198 26.89 -4.19 9.66
C ILE A 198 26.61 -2.85 8.95
N LEU A 199 25.39 -2.66 8.43
CA LEU A 199 25.01 -1.43 7.74
C LEU A 199 25.04 -0.22 8.69
N PHE A 200 24.44 -0.30 9.89
CA PHE A 200 24.45 0.78 10.88
C PHE A 200 25.85 1.14 11.37
N GLN A 201 26.70 0.14 11.53
CA GLN A 201 28.07 0.33 12.00
C GLN A 201 28.94 1.07 10.97
N ASN A 202 28.75 0.76 9.67
CA ASN A 202 29.71 1.15 8.64
C ASN A 202 29.18 2.20 7.63
N PHE A 203 27.86 2.46 7.61
CA PHE A 203 27.27 3.37 6.62
C PHE A 203 26.35 4.41 7.26
N ASP A 204 26.31 5.58 6.64
CA ASP A 204 25.23 6.54 6.81
C ASP A 204 24.14 6.23 5.78
N PHE A 205 22.87 6.21 6.23
CA PHE A 205 21.71 6.09 5.38
C PHE A 205 21.34 7.47 4.83
N ILE A 206 21.44 7.67 3.52
CA ILE A 206 21.13 8.94 2.87
C ILE A 206 19.68 8.97 2.39
N ALA A 207 19.29 7.93 1.66
CA ALA A 207 17.91 7.75 1.22
C ALA A 207 17.54 6.28 1.11
N ILE A 208 16.25 6.00 1.32
CA ILE A 208 15.64 4.68 1.08
C ILE A 208 14.48 4.88 0.14
N VAL A 209 14.55 4.28 -1.05
CA VAL A 209 13.53 4.37 -2.09
C VAL A 209 12.80 3.04 -2.22
N GLU A 210 11.51 3.02 -1.92
CA GLU A 210 10.64 1.87 -2.16
C GLU A 210 10.13 1.93 -3.61
N LEU A 211 10.45 0.91 -4.42
CA LEU A 211 10.07 0.84 -5.84
C LEU A 211 8.76 0.08 -6.06
N GLY A 212 8.36 -0.75 -5.09
CA GLY A 212 7.17 -1.60 -5.21
C GLY A 212 7.43 -2.93 -5.93
N ASN A 213 6.34 -3.68 -6.14
CA ASN A 213 6.39 -5.05 -6.67
C ASN A 213 6.31 -5.15 -8.20
N GLN A 214 6.10 -4.02 -8.90
CA GLN A 214 6.02 -3.98 -10.37
C GLN A 214 7.36 -3.63 -11.03
N THR A 215 8.43 -3.46 -10.27
CA THR A 215 9.72 -2.96 -10.76
C THR A 215 10.43 -3.94 -11.70
N PHE A 216 10.46 -5.23 -11.37
CA PHE A 216 11.22 -6.26 -12.10
C PHE A 216 10.31 -7.38 -12.64
N GLY A 217 9.24 -7.01 -13.33
CA GLY A 217 8.35 -7.97 -14.00
C GLY A 217 7.57 -8.86 -13.04
N ALA A 218 7.43 -10.15 -13.37
CA ALA A 218 6.55 -11.09 -12.68
C ALA A 218 7.05 -11.60 -11.31
N THR A 219 8.11 -11.06 -10.74
CA THR A 219 8.72 -11.61 -9.51
C THR A 219 7.90 -11.35 -8.24
N GLY A 220 7.01 -10.36 -8.25
CA GLY A 220 6.16 -10.01 -7.09
C GLY A 220 6.93 -9.57 -5.84
N THR A 221 8.25 -9.43 -5.92
CA THR A 221 9.12 -9.02 -4.81
C THR A 221 9.11 -7.51 -4.67
N ASN A 222 8.74 -7.01 -3.51
CA ASN A 222 8.86 -5.59 -3.20
C ASN A 222 10.34 -5.23 -3.01
N THR A 223 10.84 -4.29 -3.83
CA THR A 223 12.25 -3.90 -3.86
C THR A 223 12.45 -2.46 -3.38
N ILE A 224 13.62 -2.23 -2.80
CA ILE A 224 14.07 -0.92 -2.35
C ILE A 224 15.44 -0.60 -2.95
N ILE A 225 15.78 0.69 -3.03
CA ILE A 225 17.16 1.14 -3.26
C ILE A 225 17.66 1.75 -1.95
N LEU A 226 18.80 1.25 -1.45
CA LEU A 226 19.54 1.88 -0.37
C LEU A 226 20.60 2.80 -0.97
N PHE A 227 20.49 4.10 -0.71
CA PHE A 227 21.52 5.09 -0.98
C PHE A 227 22.32 5.31 0.31
N LEU A 228 23.58 4.91 0.28
CA LEU A 228 24.44 4.84 1.45
C LEU A 228 25.73 5.63 1.21
N ARG A 229 26.34 6.10 2.31
CA ARG A 229 27.70 6.62 2.33
C ARG A 229 28.50 5.86 3.37
N LYS A 230 29.67 5.32 2.97
CA LYS A 230 30.58 4.66 3.90
C LYS A 230 31.10 5.67 4.92
N LYS A 231 31.05 5.32 6.21
CA LYS A 231 31.59 6.16 7.28
C LYS A 231 33.11 6.24 7.20
N GLU A 232 33.68 7.37 7.62
CA GLU A 232 35.13 7.52 7.73
C GLU A 232 35.65 6.75 8.96
N THR A 233 36.75 6.06 8.80
CA THR A 233 37.49 5.44 9.90
C THR A 233 38.42 6.50 10.52
N PHE A 234 38.00 7.10 11.63
CA PHE A 234 38.81 8.15 12.29
C PHE A 234 40.08 7.63 12.91
N LYS A 235 41.21 8.25 12.56
CA LYS A 235 42.55 7.96 13.07
C LYS A 235 43.08 8.93 14.13
N GLN A 236 42.31 9.92 14.62
CA GLN A 236 42.80 10.94 15.56
C GLN A 236 41.79 11.36 16.66
N GLU A 237 42.38 11.63 17.84
CA GLU A 237 41.76 11.81 19.16
C GLU A 237 40.97 13.10 19.40
N ASN A 238 40.78 14.00 18.46
CA ASN A 238 40.34 15.38 18.77
C ASN A 238 38.99 15.80 18.23
N HIS A 239 38.05 14.88 17.84
CA HIS A 239 36.74 15.31 17.47
C HIS A 239 35.66 14.80 18.44
N LEU A 240 34.98 15.77 19.03
CA LEU A 240 34.03 15.70 20.12
C LEU A 240 32.75 14.88 19.82
N ILE A 241 32.51 14.44 18.57
CA ILE A 241 31.31 13.67 18.18
C ILE A 241 31.70 12.68 17.06
N SER A 242 32.43 11.62 17.42
CA SER A 242 32.68 10.52 16.50
C SER A 242 31.48 9.58 16.50
N GLN A 243 30.91 9.29 15.31
CA GLN A 243 29.93 8.21 15.12
C GLN A 243 30.63 6.85 14.90
N ASP A 244 31.87 6.72 15.34
CA ASP A 244 32.63 5.48 15.28
C ASP A 244 32.05 4.44 16.25
N TYR A 245 31.66 3.28 15.68
CA TYR A 245 31.08 2.18 16.44
C TYR A 245 31.96 1.72 17.60
N SER A 246 33.26 1.57 17.37
CA SER A 246 34.20 1.04 18.37
C SER A 246 34.35 1.98 19.55
N LEU A 247 34.46 3.27 19.28
CA LEU A 247 34.57 4.31 20.31
C LEU A 247 33.26 4.45 21.13
N ILE A 248 32.10 4.42 20.46
CA ILE A 248 30.82 4.49 21.17
C ILE A 248 30.63 3.23 22.04
N LYS A 249 30.95 2.06 21.50
CA LYS A 249 30.85 0.79 22.22
C LYS A 249 31.76 0.77 23.46
N GLU A 250 33.02 1.16 23.31
CA GLU A 250 33.96 1.26 24.43
C GLU A 250 33.43 2.18 25.54
N ARG A 251 32.87 3.33 25.15
CA ARG A 251 32.29 4.28 26.11
C ARG A 251 31.05 3.75 26.85
N ILE A 252 30.21 2.96 26.18
CA ILE A 252 29.03 2.34 26.80
C ILE A 252 29.42 1.18 27.72
N GLU A 253 30.51 0.49 27.40
CA GLU A 253 31.06 -0.64 28.21
C GLU A 253 31.93 -0.19 29.40
N ALA A 254 32.41 1.06 29.41
CA ALA A 254 33.21 1.62 30.49
C ALA A 254 32.48 1.61 31.82
N GLU A 255 33.18 1.27 32.91
CA GLU A 255 32.62 1.11 34.25
C GLU A 255 32.07 2.40 34.87
N ASN A 256 32.46 3.58 34.37
CA ASN A 256 32.03 4.89 34.87
C ASN A 256 31.57 5.83 33.70
N LEU A 257 30.34 5.70 33.32
CA LEU A 257 29.72 6.57 32.29
C LEU A 257 29.70 8.05 32.65
N LYS A 258 29.75 8.38 33.98
CA LYS A 258 29.76 9.77 34.49
C LYS A 258 31.08 10.50 34.22
N ASP A 259 32.17 9.80 34.05
CA ASP A 259 33.49 10.40 33.86
C ASP A 259 33.70 10.94 32.43
N ASN A 260 32.77 10.66 31.51
CA ASN A 260 32.79 11.18 30.15
C ASN A 260 31.63 12.19 29.95
N GLU A 261 31.84 13.41 30.39
CA GLU A 261 30.82 14.48 30.44
C GLU A 261 30.19 14.77 29.05
N ASN A 262 30.97 14.73 27.99
CA ASN A 262 30.49 14.94 26.63
C ASN A 262 29.57 13.79 26.13
N PHE A 263 29.91 12.54 26.41
CA PHE A 263 29.07 11.41 26.07
C PHE A 263 27.76 11.43 26.86
N TYR A 264 27.87 11.69 28.17
CA TYR A 264 26.72 11.77 29.05
C TYR A 264 25.74 12.86 28.59
N GLN A 265 26.25 14.07 28.34
CA GLN A 265 25.41 15.20 27.95
C GLN A 265 24.77 15.04 26.59
N ASN A 266 25.52 14.57 25.57
CA ASN A 266 25.05 14.56 24.18
C ASN A 266 24.24 13.33 23.80
N TYR A 267 24.59 12.14 24.27
CA TYR A 267 23.97 10.90 23.87
C TYR A 267 23.07 10.26 24.92
N LEU A 268 23.55 10.10 26.16
CA LEU A 268 22.78 9.46 27.22
C LEU A 268 21.56 10.32 27.59
N SER A 269 21.77 11.65 27.72
CA SER A 269 20.68 12.59 27.96
C SER A 269 19.63 12.54 26.85
N ALA A 270 20.06 12.59 25.57
CA ALA A 270 19.16 12.50 24.42
C ALA A 270 18.40 11.15 24.39
N TYR A 271 19.05 10.04 24.75
CA TYR A 271 18.39 8.74 24.84
C TYR A 271 17.34 8.70 25.95
N CYS A 272 17.68 9.21 27.15
CA CYS A 272 16.74 9.28 28.26
C CYS A 272 15.53 10.16 27.94
N ASP A 273 15.76 11.33 27.32
CA ASP A 273 14.66 12.20 26.86
C ASP A 273 13.77 11.49 25.83
N PHE A 274 14.38 10.80 24.88
CA PHE A 274 13.66 10.03 23.85
C PHE A 274 12.84 8.88 24.43
N ARG A 275 13.37 8.16 25.44
CA ARG A 275 12.72 7.03 26.10
C ARG A 275 11.87 7.44 27.31
N LYS A 276 11.88 8.72 27.70
CA LYS A 276 11.23 9.26 28.89
C LYS A 276 11.69 8.60 30.19
N PHE A 277 12.97 8.30 30.27
CA PHE A 277 13.60 7.80 31.49
C PHE A 277 14.19 8.95 32.31
N ASP A 278 14.18 8.80 33.66
CA ASP A 278 14.97 9.68 34.52
C ASP A 278 16.46 9.45 34.27
N LYS A 279 17.21 10.52 34.01
CA LYS A 279 18.62 10.46 33.58
C LYS A 279 19.53 9.90 34.68
N GLU A 280 19.30 10.25 35.92
CA GLU A 280 20.12 9.78 37.05
C GLU A 280 19.83 8.32 37.39
N LEU A 281 18.57 7.94 37.45
CA LEU A 281 18.14 6.57 37.69
C LEU A 281 18.64 5.62 36.58
N TYR A 282 18.55 6.06 35.33
CA TYR A 282 19.00 5.27 34.19
C TYR A 282 20.52 5.12 34.14
N SER A 283 21.28 6.18 34.48
CA SER A 283 22.74 6.09 34.63
C SER A 283 23.16 5.11 35.74
N ASN A 284 22.47 5.16 36.89
CA ASN A 284 22.71 4.21 37.98
C ASN A 284 22.38 2.77 37.58
N PHE A 285 21.32 2.57 36.80
CA PHE A 285 20.97 1.25 36.25
C PHE A 285 22.07 0.71 35.33
N LEU A 286 22.62 1.52 34.43
CA LEU A 286 23.71 1.09 33.55
C LEU A 286 24.97 0.70 34.36
N ASN A 287 25.19 1.31 35.53
CA ASN A 287 26.28 1.00 36.46
C ASN A 287 25.95 -0.12 37.46
N GLY A 288 24.85 -0.84 37.27
CA GLY A 288 24.54 -2.05 38.03
C GLY A 288 23.55 -1.87 39.18
N ASN A 289 22.93 -0.71 39.34
CA ASN A 289 21.98 -0.43 40.42
C ASN A 289 20.59 -0.06 39.86
N LEU A 290 19.67 -1.01 39.85
CA LEU A 290 18.28 -0.80 39.39
C LEU A 290 17.42 -0.27 40.52
N ASP A 291 17.03 1.01 40.42
CA ASP A 291 16.11 1.66 41.36
C ASP A 291 14.66 1.14 41.16
N SER A 292 13.91 1.10 42.27
CA SER A 292 12.50 0.65 42.28
C SER A 292 11.61 1.45 41.33
N LYS A 293 11.78 2.78 41.25
CA LYS A 293 10.99 3.67 40.36
C LYS A 293 11.24 3.32 38.89
N LEU A 294 12.48 3.01 38.50
CA LEU A 294 12.80 2.60 37.16
C LEU A 294 12.23 1.21 36.86
N ALA A 295 12.31 0.28 37.84
CA ALA A 295 11.77 -1.08 37.72
C ALA A 295 10.24 -1.11 37.56
N GLU A 296 9.53 -0.10 38.07
CA GLU A 296 8.07 0.03 37.95
C GLU A 296 7.62 0.56 36.59
N LEU A 297 8.51 1.14 35.79
CA LEU A 297 8.16 1.59 34.45
C LEU A 297 7.73 0.40 33.57
N GLU A 298 6.78 0.67 32.68
CA GLU A 298 6.21 -0.33 31.77
C GLU A 298 7.27 -1.08 30.98
N ALA A 299 8.28 -0.38 30.45
CA ALA A 299 9.40 -0.97 29.72
C ALA A 299 10.15 -2.04 30.54
N PHE A 300 10.39 -1.78 31.83
CA PHE A 300 11.09 -2.75 32.71
C PHE A 300 10.18 -3.89 33.16
N LYS A 301 8.86 -3.67 33.28
CA LYS A 301 7.89 -4.76 33.47
C LYS A 301 7.85 -5.69 32.26
N ASP A 302 7.90 -5.14 31.05
CA ASP A 302 7.96 -5.93 29.81
C ASP A 302 9.26 -6.73 29.72
N TYR A 303 10.42 -6.15 30.09
CA TYR A 303 11.68 -6.89 30.20
C TYR A 303 11.57 -8.04 31.21
N ARG A 304 10.94 -7.84 32.37
CA ARG A 304 10.78 -8.89 33.37
C ARG A 304 9.90 -10.04 32.87
N ASN A 305 8.84 -9.72 32.13
CA ASN A 305 7.97 -10.73 31.53
C ASN A 305 8.72 -11.54 30.45
N ALA A 306 9.49 -10.87 29.58
CA ALA A 306 10.30 -11.53 28.57
C ALA A 306 11.43 -12.38 29.18
N PHE A 307 12.15 -11.86 30.17
CA PHE A 307 13.20 -12.56 30.89
C PHE A 307 12.72 -13.92 31.42
N ARG A 308 11.52 -13.96 32.05
CA ARG A 308 10.95 -15.21 32.57
C ARG A 308 10.66 -16.26 31.52
N GLN A 309 10.61 -15.89 30.25
CA GLN A 309 10.39 -16.82 29.13
C GLN A 309 11.71 -17.31 28.49
N THR A 310 12.84 -16.70 28.82
CA THR A 310 14.15 -17.06 28.25
C THR A 310 14.62 -18.44 28.68
N SER A 311 15.47 -19.07 27.86
CA SER A 311 16.17 -20.30 28.17
C SER A 311 17.08 -20.11 29.39
N ASP A 312 17.70 -18.94 29.53
CA ASP A 312 18.65 -18.67 30.62
C ASP A 312 17.97 -18.55 31.98
N TYR A 313 16.75 -17.98 32.02
CA TYR A 313 15.95 -18.01 33.24
C TYR A 313 15.56 -19.44 33.63
N LYS A 314 15.20 -20.30 32.67
CA LYS A 314 14.88 -21.72 32.93
C LYS A 314 16.12 -22.46 33.45
N LYS A 315 17.26 -22.27 32.81
CA LYS A 315 18.56 -22.86 33.25
C LYS A 315 18.95 -22.38 34.66
N LEU A 316 18.74 -21.09 34.94
CA LEU A 316 18.96 -20.53 36.30
C LEU A 316 18.13 -21.29 37.32
N LYS A 317 16.84 -21.46 37.10
CA LYS A 317 15.91 -22.18 38.00
C LYS A 317 16.27 -23.65 38.21
N GLU A 318 16.83 -24.28 37.22
CA GLU A 318 17.24 -25.69 37.25
C GLU A 318 18.64 -25.85 37.87
N SER A 319 19.43 -24.81 37.97
CA SER A 319 20.79 -24.83 38.45
C SER A 319 20.88 -25.27 39.93
N LYS A 320 22.00 -25.96 40.29
CA LYS A 320 22.25 -26.37 41.65
C LYS A 320 22.42 -25.17 42.62
N ILE A 321 23.04 -24.08 42.12
CA ILE A 321 23.26 -22.84 42.85
C ILE A 321 21.90 -22.21 43.28
N TYR A 322 20.95 -22.14 42.36
CA TYR A 322 19.63 -21.60 42.66
C TYR A 322 18.85 -22.50 43.64
N LYS A 323 18.89 -23.82 43.47
CA LYS A 323 18.17 -24.76 44.35
C LYS A 323 18.68 -24.73 45.79
N GLU A 324 19.98 -24.56 45.99
CA GLU A 324 20.66 -24.55 47.28
C GLU A 324 20.73 -23.15 47.92
N SER A 325 20.45 -22.07 47.17
CA SER A 325 20.50 -20.70 47.67
C SER A 325 19.38 -20.41 48.66
N LYS A 326 19.75 -19.69 49.76
CA LYS A 326 18.79 -19.12 50.73
C LYS A 326 18.13 -17.87 50.20
N ASP A 327 18.79 -17.14 49.31
CA ASP A 327 18.27 -15.92 48.69
C ASP A 327 18.10 -16.12 47.16
N LYS A 328 17.00 -16.74 46.80
CA LYS A 328 16.63 -16.99 45.37
C LYS A 328 16.26 -15.73 44.64
N GLN A 329 15.71 -14.76 45.37
CA GLN A 329 15.27 -13.48 44.78
C GLN A 329 16.48 -12.66 44.33
N ASP A 330 17.53 -12.57 45.12
CA ASP A 330 18.74 -11.86 44.75
C ASP A 330 19.41 -12.44 43.51
N LEU A 331 19.43 -13.78 43.36
CA LEU A 331 19.91 -14.44 42.13
C LEU A 331 19.07 -14.11 40.91
N GLU A 332 17.75 -14.08 41.05
CA GLU A 332 16.83 -13.69 39.95
C GLU A 332 17.02 -12.22 39.58
N ASP A 333 17.11 -11.32 40.56
CA ASP A 333 17.27 -9.88 40.33
C ASP A 333 18.63 -9.55 39.70
N LYS A 334 19.73 -10.23 40.08
CA LYS A 334 21.03 -10.11 39.42
C LYS A 334 21.00 -10.60 37.96
N ALA A 335 20.38 -11.74 37.71
CA ALA A 335 20.25 -12.26 36.35
C ALA A 335 19.34 -11.38 35.49
N PHE A 336 18.25 -10.87 36.05
CA PHE A 336 17.37 -9.91 35.40
C PHE A 336 18.08 -8.60 35.08
N LEU A 337 18.87 -8.06 36.03
CA LEU A 337 19.68 -6.86 35.82
C LEU A 337 20.64 -7.02 34.64
N ALA A 338 21.42 -8.13 34.63
CA ALA A 338 22.35 -8.42 33.55
C ALA A 338 21.64 -8.53 32.17
N TYR A 339 20.48 -9.21 32.14
CA TYR A 339 19.67 -9.36 30.94
C TYR A 339 19.19 -8.01 30.40
N THR A 340 18.65 -7.16 31.27
CA THR A 340 18.12 -5.84 30.89
C THR A 340 19.21 -4.86 30.49
N GLN A 341 20.36 -4.86 31.21
CA GLN A 341 21.52 -4.05 30.85
C GLN A 341 22.06 -4.41 29.46
N ALA A 342 22.14 -5.68 29.10
CA ALA A 342 22.60 -6.11 27.78
C ALA A 342 21.69 -5.53 26.67
N ILE A 343 20.36 -5.59 26.84
CA ILE A 343 19.41 -5.05 25.88
C ILE A 343 19.49 -3.52 25.79
N GLU A 344 19.53 -2.83 26.94
CA GLU A 344 19.53 -1.37 26.97
C GLU A 344 20.87 -0.78 26.47
N LYS A 345 22.02 -1.42 26.76
CA LYS A 345 23.31 -1.04 26.18
C LYS A 345 23.33 -1.21 24.66
N ASP A 346 22.76 -2.29 24.14
CA ASP A 346 22.59 -2.51 22.68
C ASP A 346 21.69 -1.43 22.06
N LYS A 347 20.55 -1.09 22.68
CA LYS A 347 19.67 -0.01 22.23
C LYS A 347 20.37 1.35 22.26
N LEU A 348 21.06 1.68 23.34
CA LEU A 348 21.81 2.92 23.45
C LEU A 348 22.88 3.04 22.37
N LEU A 349 23.60 1.97 22.08
CA LEU A 349 24.62 1.92 21.02
C LEU A 349 24.03 2.30 19.66
N TYR A 350 22.94 1.66 19.23
CA TYR A 350 22.32 1.94 17.93
C TYR A 350 21.58 3.28 17.91
N PHE A 351 21.11 3.75 19.06
CA PHE A 351 20.59 5.12 19.17
C PHE A 351 21.70 6.16 18.91
N CYS A 352 22.87 6.01 19.54
CA CYS A 352 24.01 6.90 19.32
C CYS A 352 24.46 6.92 17.85
N LEU A 353 24.54 5.74 17.21
CA LEU A 353 24.93 5.61 15.79
C LEU A 353 23.95 6.29 14.83
N SER A 354 22.69 6.46 15.25
CA SER A 354 21.60 6.90 14.38
C SER A 354 21.07 8.29 14.71
N LEU A 355 21.41 8.87 15.86
CA LEU A 355 20.81 10.11 16.41
C LEU A 355 20.88 11.30 15.43
N ASN A 356 22.01 11.48 14.75
CA ASN A 356 22.26 12.62 13.88
C ASN A 356 22.06 12.30 12.38
N GLN A 357 21.45 11.16 12.05
CA GLN A 357 21.18 10.79 10.68
C GLN A 357 19.75 11.17 10.29
N GLU A 358 19.60 12.04 9.30
CA GLU A 358 18.35 12.32 8.60
C GLU A 358 18.31 11.54 7.29
N VAL A 359 17.25 10.77 7.09
CA VAL A 359 17.07 9.87 5.94
C VAL A 359 15.93 10.38 5.08
N LEU A 360 16.15 10.50 3.78
CA LEU A 360 15.11 10.75 2.80
C LEU A 360 14.39 9.43 2.47
N ILE A 361 13.09 9.39 2.69
CA ILE A 361 12.24 8.24 2.40
C ILE A 361 11.41 8.55 1.17
N ILE A 362 11.51 7.70 0.15
CA ILE A 362 10.69 7.79 -1.06
C ILE A 362 9.87 6.50 -1.17
N LYS A 363 8.56 6.66 -1.39
CA LYS A 363 7.63 5.53 -1.48
C LYS A 363 6.89 5.49 -2.79
N SER A 364 6.89 4.32 -3.40
CA SER A 364 6.01 3.99 -4.50
C SER A 364 4.55 3.92 -4.02
N PRO A 365 3.59 4.39 -4.81
CA PRO A 365 2.16 4.18 -4.53
C PRO A 365 1.80 2.70 -4.36
N SER A 366 0.79 2.41 -3.55
CA SER A 366 0.29 1.04 -3.35
C SER A 366 -0.61 0.56 -4.50
N ASP A 367 -1.29 1.46 -5.20
CA ASP A 367 -2.09 1.15 -6.37
C ASP A 367 -1.20 0.80 -7.57
N ILE A 368 -1.52 -0.30 -8.27
CA ILE A 368 -0.70 -0.81 -9.37
C ILE A 368 -0.61 0.18 -10.54
N LYS A 369 -1.66 0.95 -10.83
CA LYS A 369 -1.64 1.91 -11.95
C LYS A 369 -0.78 3.12 -11.60
N GLU A 370 -0.95 3.63 -10.38
CA GLU A 370 -0.13 4.74 -9.89
C GLU A 370 1.34 4.31 -9.73
N GLN A 371 1.60 3.03 -9.37
CA GLN A 371 2.97 2.49 -9.32
C GLN A 371 3.63 2.47 -10.71
N LYS A 372 2.90 2.11 -11.77
CA LYS A 372 3.41 2.18 -13.15
C LYS A 372 3.74 3.62 -13.57
N LYS A 373 2.88 4.58 -13.23
CA LYS A 373 3.15 6.02 -13.46
C LYS A 373 4.39 6.49 -12.69
N PHE A 374 4.51 6.07 -11.43
CA PHE A 374 5.67 6.35 -10.59
C PHE A 374 6.96 5.84 -11.23
N LEU A 375 6.98 4.59 -11.70
CA LEU A 375 8.13 3.98 -12.38
C LEU A 375 8.37 4.55 -13.79
N GLY A 376 7.34 5.05 -14.48
CA GLY A 376 7.39 5.52 -15.86
C GLY A 376 7.40 4.41 -16.91
N TYR A 377 7.13 3.17 -16.51
CA TYR A 377 7.06 2.01 -17.41
C TYR A 377 6.15 0.91 -16.88
N GLU A 378 5.78 -0.01 -17.76
CA GLU A 378 5.06 -1.24 -17.41
C GLU A 378 5.69 -2.47 -18.08
N TRP A 379 5.47 -3.63 -17.48
CA TRP A 379 5.81 -4.92 -18.07
C TRP A 379 4.64 -5.49 -18.86
N SER A 380 4.89 -5.84 -20.14
CA SER A 380 3.93 -6.51 -20.99
C SER A 380 4.28 -7.99 -21.14
N ASN A 381 3.32 -8.85 -20.85
CA ASN A 381 3.41 -10.31 -21.07
C ASN A 381 2.62 -10.73 -22.33
N ARG A 382 2.20 -9.78 -23.19
CA ARG A 382 1.42 -10.07 -24.39
C ARG A 382 2.34 -10.72 -25.43
N LYS A 383 1.91 -11.86 -25.96
CA LYS A 383 2.65 -12.60 -27.01
C LYS A 383 2.92 -11.68 -28.23
N GLY A 384 4.18 -11.54 -28.59
CA GLY A 384 4.65 -10.65 -29.66
C GLY A 384 4.85 -9.19 -29.25
N ASP A 385 4.67 -8.88 -27.96
CA ASP A 385 4.79 -7.56 -27.37
C ASP A 385 5.26 -7.69 -25.90
N GLU A 386 6.06 -8.74 -25.65
CA GLU A 386 6.63 -9.01 -24.33
C GLU A 386 7.76 -8.03 -24.02
N GLY A 387 7.87 -7.65 -22.76
CA GLY A 387 8.97 -6.83 -22.26
C GLY A 387 8.54 -5.54 -21.61
N LEU A 388 9.50 -4.65 -21.46
CA LEU A 388 9.33 -3.35 -20.82
C LEU A 388 8.80 -2.33 -21.84
N LYS A 389 7.70 -1.67 -21.48
CA LYS A 389 7.12 -0.55 -22.23
C LYS A 389 7.27 0.73 -21.45
N GLU A 390 7.91 1.72 -22.03
CA GLU A 390 7.94 3.08 -21.47
C GLU A 390 6.56 3.72 -21.62
N LEU A 391 6.13 4.42 -20.57
CA LEU A 391 4.94 5.25 -20.62
C LEU A 391 5.33 6.61 -21.21
N HIS A 392 4.60 7.03 -22.25
CA HIS A 392 4.82 8.31 -22.91
C HIS A 392 3.91 9.39 -22.28
N GLU A 393 4.19 10.66 -22.57
CA GLU A 393 3.35 11.77 -22.13
C GLU A 393 1.84 11.48 -22.29
N PRO A 394 1.00 11.87 -21.32
CA PRO A 394 1.25 12.83 -20.24
C PRO A 394 1.80 12.23 -18.92
N TYR A 395 2.27 10.99 -18.91
CA TYR A 395 2.69 10.28 -17.72
C TYR A 395 4.20 10.46 -17.45
N LEU A 396 4.64 11.66 -17.17
CA LEU A 396 6.01 11.91 -16.73
C LEU A 396 6.23 11.32 -15.33
N SER A 397 7.16 10.36 -15.22
CA SER A 397 7.54 9.79 -13.94
C SER A 397 8.05 10.89 -12.98
N PRO A 398 7.69 10.85 -11.68
CA PRO A 398 8.25 11.74 -10.69
C PRO A 398 9.71 11.41 -10.36
N LEU A 399 10.23 10.25 -10.79
CA LEU A 399 11.57 9.80 -10.44
C LEU A 399 12.65 10.72 -11.02
N PHE A 400 12.64 10.97 -12.32
CA PHE A 400 13.64 11.80 -13.00
C PHE A 400 13.14 12.28 -14.36
N GLU A 401 13.86 13.24 -14.94
CA GLU A 401 13.67 13.69 -16.32
C GLU A 401 14.87 13.32 -17.18
N ARG A 402 14.63 12.54 -18.25
CA ARG A 402 15.73 12.15 -19.16
C ARG A 402 16.33 13.37 -19.85
N GLY A 403 17.63 13.52 -19.77
CA GLY A 403 18.34 14.69 -20.34
C GLY A 403 18.47 15.89 -19.42
N ASN A 404 17.67 15.99 -18.35
CA ASN A 404 17.74 17.04 -17.35
C ASN A 404 17.84 16.49 -15.92
N PRO A 405 19.00 15.98 -15.48
CA PRO A 405 19.19 15.38 -14.15
C PRO A 405 19.04 16.39 -12.99
N GLN A 406 19.07 17.69 -13.28
CA GLN A 406 18.98 18.76 -12.27
C GLN A 406 17.56 19.33 -12.12
N ASN A 407 16.54 18.73 -12.74
CA ASN A 407 15.15 19.17 -12.56
C ASN A 407 14.70 19.05 -11.11
N GLU A 408 14.51 20.19 -10.45
CA GLU A 408 14.13 20.26 -9.02
C GLU A 408 12.74 19.73 -8.71
N THR A 409 11.89 19.51 -9.72
CA THR A 409 10.56 18.89 -9.56
C THR A 409 10.61 17.35 -9.57
N LYS A 410 11.79 16.75 -9.54
CA LYS A 410 11.99 15.31 -9.60
C LYS A 410 12.68 14.75 -8.35
N LEU A 411 12.38 13.49 -8.05
CA LEU A 411 12.84 12.80 -6.84
C LEU A 411 14.36 12.56 -6.82
N ASN A 412 15.00 12.35 -7.98
CA ASN A 412 16.45 12.17 -8.08
C ASN A 412 17.22 13.38 -7.51
N THR A 413 16.73 14.59 -7.73
CA THR A 413 17.41 15.80 -7.22
C THR A 413 17.34 15.91 -5.70
N LEU A 414 16.25 15.40 -5.07
CA LEU A 414 16.15 15.34 -3.60
C LEU A 414 17.21 14.41 -3.02
N ILE A 415 17.46 13.26 -3.65
CA ILE A 415 18.48 12.30 -3.21
C ILE A 415 19.88 12.90 -3.37
N CYS A 416 20.15 13.56 -4.51
CA CYS A 416 21.41 14.25 -4.75
C CYS A 416 21.65 15.34 -3.69
N LYS A 417 20.65 16.19 -3.42
CA LYS A 417 20.70 17.21 -2.36
C LYS A 417 20.89 16.60 -0.96
N ALA A 418 20.32 15.41 -0.68
CA ALA A 418 20.52 14.70 0.58
C ALA A 418 21.98 14.25 0.75
N PHE A 419 22.62 13.70 -0.31
CA PHE A 419 24.06 13.40 -0.30
C PHE A 419 24.91 14.62 -0.02
N LEU A 420 24.53 15.76 -0.60
CA LEU A 420 25.24 17.04 -0.46
C LEU A 420 24.93 17.76 0.86
N LYS A 421 23.99 17.27 1.64
CA LYS A 421 23.45 17.92 2.87
C LYS A 421 22.86 19.31 2.61
N THR A 422 22.34 19.55 1.39
CA THR A 422 21.72 20.80 0.96
C THR A 422 20.19 20.70 0.83
N LEU A 423 19.60 19.56 1.18
CA LEU A 423 18.16 19.36 1.15
C LEU A 423 17.50 20.09 2.33
N SER A 424 16.80 21.21 2.07
CA SER A 424 16.01 21.93 3.07
C SER A 424 14.60 21.32 3.19
N ASP A 425 13.74 21.59 2.21
CA ASP A 425 12.35 21.17 2.20
C ASP A 425 12.01 20.34 0.97
N ILE A 426 10.94 19.53 1.10
CA ILE A 426 10.42 18.75 -0.02
C ILE A 426 9.34 19.57 -0.73
N PRO A 427 9.46 19.79 -2.06
CA PRO A 427 8.46 20.49 -2.86
C PRO A 427 7.06 19.87 -2.68
N LYS A 428 6.02 20.71 -2.66
CA LYS A 428 4.63 20.27 -2.42
C LYS A 428 4.20 19.12 -3.32
N ASP A 429 4.54 19.18 -4.59
CA ASP A 429 4.19 18.17 -5.60
C ASP A 429 4.87 16.82 -5.36
N LEU A 430 5.96 16.77 -4.60
CA LEU A 430 6.70 15.56 -4.27
C LEU A 430 6.39 15.01 -2.86
N GLN A 431 5.67 15.76 -2.01
CA GLN A 431 5.33 15.32 -0.64
C GLN A 431 4.46 14.07 -0.60
N GLY A 432 3.70 13.79 -1.67
CA GLY A 432 2.97 12.53 -1.81
C GLY A 432 3.86 11.29 -1.97
N TYR A 433 5.11 11.48 -2.39
CA TYR A 433 6.08 10.41 -2.63
C TYR A 433 7.26 10.41 -1.66
N ALA A 434 7.65 11.58 -1.16
CA ALA A 434 8.86 11.76 -0.38
C ALA A 434 8.58 12.34 1.01
N SER A 435 9.35 11.91 1.99
CA SER A 435 9.36 12.44 3.36
C SER A 435 10.76 12.36 3.96
N LYS A 436 11.04 13.15 5.00
CA LYS A 436 12.30 13.12 5.75
C LYS A 436 12.03 12.58 7.15
N ALA A 437 12.95 11.80 7.68
CA ALA A 437 12.86 11.29 9.04
C ALA A 437 14.25 11.14 9.66
N ARG A 438 14.33 11.30 11.00
CA ARG A 438 15.53 10.89 11.71
C ARG A 438 15.59 9.37 11.75
N LEU A 439 16.76 8.79 11.55
CA LEU A 439 16.93 7.34 11.56
C LEU A 439 16.49 6.69 12.87
N ILE A 440 16.63 7.39 14.01
CA ILE A 440 16.12 6.93 15.32
C ILE A 440 14.60 6.79 15.37
N ASP A 441 13.86 7.62 14.63
CA ASP A 441 12.39 7.56 14.57
C ASP A 441 11.89 6.43 13.66
N MET A 442 12.78 5.89 12.82
CA MET A 442 12.51 4.75 11.94
C MET A 442 12.67 3.40 12.65
N MET A 443 13.24 3.35 13.86
CA MET A 443 13.47 2.15 14.65
C MET A 443 12.60 2.12 15.90
N ASP A 444 12.25 0.91 16.35
CA ASP A 444 11.43 0.71 17.54
C ASP A 444 12.27 0.32 18.75
N PHE A 445 12.69 1.32 19.53
CA PHE A 445 13.45 1.14 20.77
C PHE A 445 12.59 0.71 21.97
N GLU A 446 11.26 0.67 21.84
CA GLU A 446 10.39 0.21 22.94
C GLU A 446 10.30 -1.32 23.00
N LYS A 447 10.46 -2.01 21.88
CA LYS A 447 10.42 -3.47 21.84
C LYS A 447 11.49 -4.09 22.72
N VAL A 448 11.12 -5.14 23.46
CA VAL A 448 12.05 -5.95 24.24
C VAL A 448 13.08 -6.62 23.28
N GLU A 449 12.59 -7.28 22.23
CA GLU A 449 13.43 -7.83 21.18
C GLU A 449 13.80 -6.73 20.17
N PHE A 450 14.91 -6.07 20.41
CA PHE A 450 15.41 -5.02 19.53
C PHE A 450 16.16 -5.62 18.34
N ASN A 451 15.47 -5.79 17.22
CA ASN A 451 15.99 -6.39 15.99
C ASN A 451 16.54 -5.36 14.99
N LYS A 452 16.67 -4.08 15.35
CA LYS A 452 17.14 -2.97 14.51
C LYS A 452 16.35 -2.82 13.21
N ALA A 453 15.06 -3.22 13.22
CA ALA A 453 14.20 -3.08 12.04
C ALA A 453 13.95 -1.60 11.72
N ILE A 454 14.00 -1.28 10.41
CA ILE A 454 13.79 0.07 9.88
C ILE A 454 12.38 0.13 9.28
N SER A 455 11.55 1.03 9.79
CA SER A 455 10.22 1.31 9.26
C SER A 455 10.27 2.51 8.33
N LEU A 456 9.78 2.35 7.10
CA LEU A 456 9.58 3.46 6.17
C LEU A 456 8.29 4.24 6.47
N ASN A 457 7.41 3.69 7.30
CA ASN A 457 6.23 4.39 7.81
C ASN A 457 6.61 5.13 9.08
N VAL A 458 7.39 6.19 8.91
CA VAL A 458 7.68 7.14 9.97
C VAL A 458 6.51 8.11 10.07
N LYS A 459 5.39 7.59 10.50
CA LYS A 459 4.43 8.43 11.19
C LYS A 459 5.04 8.67 12.55
N SER A 460 4.95 9.90 13.06
CA SER A 460 5.34 10.18 14.43
C SER A 460 4.77 9.04 15.29
N ARG A 461 5.50 8.57 16.30
CA ARG A 461 4.98 7.56 17.26
C ARG A 461 3.58 7.94 17.75
N ASP A 462 3.23 9.21 17.61
CA ASP A 462 1.98 9.84 17.94
C ASP A 462 0.84 9.53 16.97
N GLU A 463 1.13 9.27 15.69
CA GLU A 463 0.11 8.93 14.68
C GLU A 463 -0.20 7.42 14.58
N LEU A 464 0.59 6.54 15.17
CA LEU A 464 0.30 5.10 15.19
C LEU A 464 -0.85 4.76 16.14
N ASN A 465 -0.99 5.47 17.26
CA ASN A 465 -2.14 5.34 18.14
C ASN A 465 -3.07 6.56 17.98
N PRO A 466 -4.25 6.43 17.36
CA PRO A 466 -5.17 7.53 17.17
C PRO A 466 -5.67 8.16 18.49
N PHE A 467 -5.45 7.47 19.60
CA PHE A 467 -5.93 7.88 20.92
C PHE A 467 -4.84 8.48 21.83
N LYS A 468 -3.61 8.66 21.36
CA LYS A 468 -2.48 9.10 22.19
C LYS A 468 -2.72 10.40 22.94
N ASN A 469 -3.41 11.36 22.30
CA ASN A 469 -3.71 12.66 22.88
C ASN A 469 -5.06 12.68 23.61
N SER A 470 -5.61 11.51 23.95
CA SER A 470 -6.83 11.44 24.73
C SER A 470 -6.64 12.07 26.12
N LYS A 471 -7.64 12.82 26.57
CA LYS A 471 -7.69 13.37 27.93
C LYS A 471 -7.93 12.30 29.01
N TYR A 472 -8.24 11.07 28.62
CA TYR A 472 -8.46 9.94 29.52
C TYR A 472 -7.28 8.99 29.54
N GLU A 473 -7.15 8.24 30.63
CA GLU A 473 -6.14 7.21 30.80
C GLU A 473 -6.21 6.18 29.65
N LEU A 474 -5.04 5.83 29.11
CA LEU A 474 -4.92 4.83 28.08
C LEU A 474 -4.60 3.47 28.70
N VAL A 475 -5.51 2.51 28.55
CA VAL A 475 -5.36 1.12 29.03
C VAL A 475 -5.06 0.18 27.85
N ARG A 476 -4.37 -0.92 28.12
CA ARG A 476 -4.12 -1.94 27.09
C ARG A 476 -5.41 -2.70 26.74
N LEU A 477 -5.63 -2.99 25.45
CA LEU A 477 -6.74 -3.83 25.02
C LEU A 477 -6.78 -5.16 25.76
N GLY A 478 -5.62 -5.80 25.98
CA GLY A 478 -5.52 -7.04 26.72
C GLY A 478 -5.95 -6.97 28.20
N GLU A 479 -6.11 -5.78 28.78
CA GLU A 479 -6.63 -5.60 30.14
C GLU A 479 -8.16 -5.60 30.20
N VAL A 480 -8.83 -5.16 29.13
CA VAL A 480 -10.28 -4.97 29.07
C VAL A 480 -11.02 -6.00 28.22
N CYS A 481 -10.32 -6.71 27.34
CA CYS A 481 -10.94 -7.77 26.53
C CYS A 481 -10.02 -8.98 26.31
N ASP A 482 -10.61 -10.11 25.96
CA ASP A 482 -9.95 -11.38 25.68
C ASP A 482 -10.17 -11.81 24.23
N LEU A 483 -9.15 -12.52 23.68
CA LEU A 483 -9.27 -13.29 22.46
C LEU A 483 -9.78 -14.71 22.80
N ASN A 484 -10.99 -15.03 22.42
CA ASN A 484 -11.60 -16.31 22.69
C ASN A 484 -11.32 -17.30 21.57
N LYS A 485 -10.90 -18.51 21.92
CA LYS A 485 -10.85 -19.64 21.00
C LYS A 485 -12.23 -20.29 20.92
N ILE A 486 -12.92 -20.12 19.81
CA ILE A 486 -14.15 -20.86 19.50
C ILE A 486 -13.77 -22.24 18.95
N ARG A 487 -14.32 -23.30 19.51
CA ARG A 487 -14.01 -24.69 19.12
C ARG A 487 -14.54 -25.05 17.72
N ASN A 488 -15.67 -24.45 17.32
CA ASN A 488 -16.40 -24.82 16.11
C ASN A 488 -16.52 -23.60 15.17
N GLN A 489 -15.44 -23.27 14.45
CA GLN A 489 -15.52 -22.30 13.35
C GLN A 489 -15.78 -23.05 12.04
N ALA A 490 -16.65 -22.49 11.20
CA ALA A 490 -16.87 -22.96 9.83
C ALA A 490 -15.73 -22.48 8.92
N SER A 491 -15.52 -23.17 7.81
CA SER A 491 -14.69 -22.66 6.71
C SER A 491 -15.44 -21.57 5.93
N ALA A 492 -14.72 -20.80 5.11
CA ALA A 492 -15.31 -19.75 4.28
C ALA A 492 -16.36 -20.31 3.29
N THR A 493 -16.13 -21.51 2.74
CA THR A 493 -17.06 -22.16 1.83
C THR A 493 -18.28 -22.76 2.54
N GLU A 494 -18.14 -23.23 3.77
CA GLU A 494 -19.25 -23.76 4.56
C GLU A 494 -20.19 -22.63 4.98
N ILE A 495 -19.67 -21.52 5.51
CA ILE A 495 -20.51 -20.40 5.96
C ILE A 495 -21.28 -19.76 4.79
N GLU A 496 -20.71 -19.74 3.59
CA GLU A 496 -21.37 -19.27 2.39
C GLU A 496 -22.54 -20.16 1.99
N LYS A 497 -22.34 -21.50 2.04
CA LYS A 497 -23.41 -22.48 1.75
C LYS A 497 -24.53 -22.46 2.78
N MET A 498 -24.27 -22.07 4.02
CA MET A 498 -25.27 -21.94 5.07
C MET A 498 -26.17 -20.73 4.93
N ASN A 499 -25.81 -19.75 4.08
CA ASN A 499 -26.56 -18.50 3.98
C ASN A 499 -27.93 -18.70 3.33
N LEU A 500 -28.97 -18.49 4.11
CA LEU A 500 -30.39 -18.52 3.69
C LEU A 500 -30.96 -17.11 3.52
N ASN A 501 -30.15 -16.05 3.84
CA ASN A 501 -30.56 -14.64 3.94
C ASN A 501 -31.72 -14.40 4.94
N SER A 502 -32.07 -15.40 5.76
CA SER A 502 -33.10 -15.34 6.77
C SER A 502 -32.85 -16.38 7.86
N GLY A 503 -33.44 -16.19 9.03
CA GLY A 503 -33.30 -17.14 10.15
C GLY A 503 -32.97 -16.43 11.46
N ASN A 504 -32.64 -17.22 12.50
CA ASN A 504 -32.33 -16.74 13.86
C ASN A 504 -30.87 -16.92 14.28
N VAL A 505 -30.01 -17.38 13.38
CA VAL A 505 -28.58 -17.57 13.61
C VAL A 505 -27.80 -16.64 12.68
N LYS A 506 -27.02 -15.72 13.24
CA LYS A 506 -26.18 -14.79 12.45
C LYS A 506 -24.96 -15.49 11.87
N LEU A 507 -24.67 -15.27 10.61
CA LEU A 507 -23.43 -15.71 9.99
C LEU A 507 -22.41 -14.57 9.99
N LEU A 508 -21.21 -14.83 10.54
CA LEU A 508 -20.12 -13.87 10.69
C LEU A 508 -18.91 -14.33 9.87
N PRO A 509 -18.93 -14.18 8.53
CA PRO A 509 -17.75 -14.45 7.69
C PRO A 509 -16.66 -13.40 7.92
N SER A 510 -15.41 -13.73 7.60
CA SER A 510 -14.30 -12.76 7.61
C SER A 510 -14.36 -11.69 6.50
N SER A 511 -15.26 -11.84 5.52
CA SER A 511 -15.53 -10.85 4.46
C SER A 511 -16.37 -9.67 4.98
N LYS A 512 -16.59 -8.65 4.13
CA LYS A 512 -17.44 -7.48 4.46
C LYS A 512 -18.95 -7.80 4.59
N ASN A 513 -19.39 -9.05 4.32
CA ASN A 513 -20.81 -9.37 4.32
C ASN A 513 -21.40 -9.34 5.75
N TYR A 514 -22.41 -8.52 5.97
CA TYR A 514 -23.06 -8.30 7.26
C TYR A 514 -24.46 -8.94 7.35
N GLU A 515 -25.09 -9.23 6.22
CA GLU A 515 -26.53 -9.53 6.15
C GLU A 515 -26.83 -11.04 6.05
N TRP A 516 -25.83 -11.88 6.29
CA TRP A 516 -26.01 -13.32 6.19
C TRP A 516 -26.65 -13.90 7.45
N TRP A 517 -27.70 -14.68 7.23
CA TRP A 517 -28.45 -15.37 8.27
C TRP A 517 -28.76 -16.80 7.88
N THR A 518 -28.95 -17.65 8.89
CA THR A 518 -29.37 -19.05 8.72
C THR A 518 -30.27 -19.51 9.87
N ASP A 519 -30.82 -20.69 9.78
CA ASP A 519 -31.53 -21.35 10.87
C ASP A 519 -30.63 -22.30 11.67
N GLU A 520 -31.09 -22.73 12.84
CA GLU A 520 -30.33 -23.60 13.74
C GLU A 520 -30.09 -24.99 13.11
N LYS A 521 -30.97 -25.46 12.25
CA LYS A 521 -30.84 -26.77 11.59
C LYS A 521 -29.69 -26.77 10.61
N THR A 522 -29.58 -25.72 9.81
CA THR A 522 -28.54 -25.56 8.81
C THR A 522 -27.19 -25.24 9.46
N ALA A 523 -27.17 -24.44 10.53
CA ALA A 523 -25.98 -24.11 11.29
C ALA A 523 -25.37 -25.27 12.07
N GLY A 524 -26.23 -26.20 12.57
CA GLY A 524 -25.85 -27.46 13.22
C GLY A 524 -24.75 -27.28 14.30
N GLN A 525 -23.67 -28.03 14.18
CA GLN A 525 -22.56 -28.04 15.13
C GLN A 525 -21.74 -26.75 15.23
N PHE A 526 -21.90 -25.80 14.27
CA PHE A 526 -21.15 -24.57 14.23
C PHE A 526 -21.77 -23.44 15.03
N ILE A 527 -22.90 -23.67 15.69
CA ILE A 527 -23.59 -22.66 16.50
C ILE A 527 -22.77 -22.33 17.73
N ASN A 528 -22.60 -21.04 17.94
CA ASN A 528 -22.07 -20.44 19.18
C ASN A 528 -23.08 -19.40 19.66
N GLU A 529 -23.00 -19.01 20.95
CA GLU A 529 -23.88 -17.99 21.52
C GLU A 529 -23.11 -17.05 22.45
N GLY A 530 -23.43 -15.78 22.41
CA GLY A 530 -22.83 -14.77 23.28
C GLY A 530 -22.80 -13.38 22.68
N GLU A 531 -22.16 -12.44 23.42
CA GLU A 531 -21.81 -11.11 22.94
C GLU A 531 -20.38 -11.16 22.41
N VAL A 532 -20.20 -10.91 21.12
CA VAL A 532 -18.90 -11.03 20.47
C VAL A 532 -18.62 -9.89 19.50
N ILE A 533 -17.33 -9.50 19.45
CA ILE A 533 -16.77 -8.69 18.37
C ILE A 533 -15.82 -9.59 17.57
N THR A 534 -15.93 -9.57 16.26
CA THR A 534 -15.08 -10.37 15.38
C THR A 534 -14.12 -9.49 14.59
N LEU A 535 -12.89 -9.98 14.39
CA LEU A 535 -11.88 -9.41 13.48
C LEU A 535 -11.41 -10.48 12.51
N GLY A 536 -11.33 -10.16 11.23
CA GLY A 536 -10.81 -11.08 10.22
C GLY A 536 -9.36 -11.50 10.50
N VAL A 537 -8.96 -12.72 10.17
CA VAL A 537 -7.57 -13.18 10.44
C VAL A 537 -6.52 -12.54 9.55
N ALA A 538 -6.89 -12.02 8.36
CA ALA A 538 -5.94 -11.47 7.39
C ALA A 538 -6.57 -10.42 6.45
N ARG A 539 -5.75 -9.60 5.82
CA ARG A 539 -6.03 -8.50 4.90
C ARG A 539 -6.72 -7.31 5.58
N TYR A 540 -7.98 -7.47 5.98
CA TYR A 540 -8.82 -6.43 6.56
C TYR A 540 -9.42 -6.89 7.88
N ALA A 541 -9.52 -5.97 8.83
CA ALA A 541 -10.12 -6.24 10.13
C ALA A 541 -11.59 -6.68 10.02
N ASN A 542 -12.38 -6.09 9.11
CA ASN A 542 -13.79 -6.40 8.86
C ASN A 542 -14.56 -6.63 10.17
N ILE A 543 -14.54 -5.64 11.05
CA ILE A 543 -15.03 -5.74 12.42
C ILE A 543 -16.54 -5.88 12.41
N LYS A 544 -17.06 -6.83 13.21
CA LYS A 544 -18.50 -7.06 13.37
C LYS A 544 -18.84 -7.28 14.82
N LYS A 545 -19.99 -6.77 15.26
CA LYS A 545 -20.54 -7.07 16.57
C LYS A 545 -21.80 -7.95 16.44
N HIS A 546 -22.00 -8.85 17.40
CA HIS A 546 -23.23 -9.63 17.47
C HIS A 546 -23.55 -10.02 18.92
N LYS A 547 -24.85 -10.09 19.23
CA LYS A 547 -25.40 -10.57 20.50
C LYS A 547 -26.40 -11.66 20.18
N GLY A 548 -26.19 -12.88 20.68
CA GLY A 548 -27.07 -14.04 20.46
C GLY A 548 -26.38 -15.20 19.77
N LYS A 549 -27.14 -16.00 18.99
CA LYS A 549 -26.64 -17.19 18.29
C LYS A 549 -25.94 -16.80 17.00
N PHE A 550 -24.76 -17.38 16.75
CA PHE A 550 -23.97 -17.07 15.56
C PHE A 550 -23.11 -18.27 15.11
N VAL A 551 -22.69 -18.22 13.84
CA VAL A 551 -21.63 -19.04 13.25
C VAL A 551 -20.51 -18.10 12.81
N SER A 552 -19.26 -18.41 13.13
CA SER A 552 -18.08 -17.63 12.72
C SER A 552 -17.21 -18.43 11.76
N ALA A 553 -16.57 -17.74 10.80
CA ALA A 553 -15.60 -18.33 9.89
C ALA A 553 -14.37 -17.42 9.73
N ASN A 554 -13.19 -17.98 10.04
CA ASN A 554 -11.89 -17.30 9.89
C ASN A 554 -11.81 -15.93 10.59
N ASN A 555 -12.31 -15.85 11.82
CA ASN A 555 -12.25 -14.64 12.64
C ASN A 555 -11.53 -14.89 13.97
N HIS A 556 -10.89 -13.83 14.48
CA HIS A 556 -10.61 -13.69 15.90
C HIS A 556 -11.87 -13.20 16.61
N ILE A 557 -12.18 -13.79 17.74
CA ILE A 557 -13.38 -13.48 18.54
C ILE A 557 -12.95 -12.78 19.81
N LEU A 558 -13.53 -11.60 20.06
CA LEU A 558 -13.28 -10.82 21.27
C LEU A 558 -14.51 -10.82 22.17
N SER A 559 -14.26 -10.84 23.46
CA SER A 559 -15.26 -10.58 24.50
C SER A 559 -14.72 -9.60 25.54
N VAL A 560 -15.62 -8.83 26.15
CA VAL A 560 -15.29 -7.92 27.25
C VAL A 560 -14.99 -8.72 28.51
N LYS A 561 -13.85 -8.44 29.20
CA LYS A 561 -13.45 -9.05 30.45
C LYS A 561 -14.27 -8.53 31.64
N ASP A 562 -14.39 -7.21 31.72
CA ASP A 562 -14.99 -6.52 32.85
C ASP A 562 -15.96 -5.43 32.35
N LYS A 563 -17.25 -5.76 32.40
CA LYS A 563 -18.34 -4.84 31.98
C LYS A 563 -18.50 -3.63 32.89
N SER A 564 -17.87 -3.64 34.09
CA SER A 564 -17.85 -2.49 35.00
C SER A 564 -16.85 -1.41 34.55
N LYS A 565 -15.92 -1.72 33.66
CA LYS A 565 -14.89 -0.79 33.17
C LYS A 565 -15.16 -0.33 31.73
N ILE A 566 -15.63 -1.21 30.88
CA ILE A 566 -15.83 -0.89 29.47
C ILE A 566 -17.16 -1.45 28.94
N ILE A 567 -17.88 -0.60 28.22
CA ILE A 567 -19.14 -0.97 27.54
C ILE A 567 -18.80 -1.69 26.24
N PHE A 568 -19.48 -2.79 25.93
CA PHE A 568 -19.30 -3.60 24.73
C PHE A 568 -19.39 -2.78 23.43
N ASP A 569 -20.42 -1.93 23.32
CA ASP A 569 -20.63 -1.12 22.13
C ASP A 569 -19.60 0.03 22.01
N PHE A 570 -19.09 0.55 23.15
CA PHE A 570 -17.98 1.51 23.15
C PHE A 570 -16.68 0.86 22.67
N LEU A 571 -16.36 -0.35 23.14
CA LEU A 571 -15.20 -1.11 22.63
C LEU A 571 -15.30 -1.35 21.12
N TYR A 572 -16.49 -1.72 20.63
CA TYR A 572 -16.73 -1.89 19.20
C TYR A 572 -16.44 -0.63 18.40
N ILE A 573 -16.94 0.55 18.84
CA ILE A 573 -16.69 1.84 18.19
C ILE A 573 -15.20 2.18 18.16
N LEU A 574 -14.46 1.95 19.23
CA LEU A 574 -13.00 2.17 19.24
C LEU A 574 -12.29 1.25 18.24
N LEU A 575 -12.71 -0.01 18.18
CA LEU A 575 -12.11 -0.98 17.26
C LEU A 575 -12.43 -0.66 15.80
N GLU A 576 -13.59 -0.11 15.46
CA GLU A 576 -13.87 0.37 14.09
C GLU A 576 -12.80 1.34 13.59
N ILE A 577 -12.25 2.18 14.47
CA ILE A 577 -11.22 3.18 14.14
C ILE A 577 -9.81 2.58 14.14
N CYS A 578 -9.49 1.76 15.15
CA CYS A 578 -8.12 1.28 15.33
C CYS A 578 -7.89 -0.17 14.92
N GLY A 579 -8.94 -0.94 14.61
CA GLY A 579 -8.83 -2.38 14.40
C GLY A 579 -7.88 -2.78 13.28
N GLN A 580 -7.80 -2.02 12.19
CA GLN A 580 -6.83 -2.29 11.13
C GLN A 580 -5.36 -2.10 11.58
N LYS A 581 -5.11 -1.32 12.64
CA LYS A 581 -3.78 -1.10 13.22
C LYS A 581 -3.29 -2.29 14.07
N LEU A 582 -4.16 -3.25 14.35
CA LEU A 582 -3.83 -4.51 15.02
C LEU A 582 -3.19 -5.55 14.08
N TYR A 583 -2.97 -5.18 12.81
CA TYR A 583 -2.42 -6.06 11.78
C TYR A 583 -0.99 -5.66 11.43
N LYS A 584 -0.12 -6.66 11.33
CA LYS A 584 1.25 -6.51 10.88
C LYS A 584 1.36 -6.95 9.42
N GLN A 585 2.17 -6.25 8.63
CA GLN A 585 2.43 -6.64 7.25
C GLN A 585 3.08 -8.03 7.19
N GLY A 586 2.38 -8.99 6.58
CA GLY A 586 2.88 -10.33 6.29
C GLY A 586 3.57 -10.38 4.91
N GLN A 587 3.94 -11.59 4.47
CA GLN A 587 4.62 -11.77 3.17
C GLN A 587 3.78 -11.35 1.96
N GLN A 588 2.47 -11.59 1.98
CA GLN A 588 1.55 -11.26 0.88
C GLN A 588 0.53 -10.18 1.25
N TYR A 589 0.05 -10.17 2.48
CA TYR A 589 -0.97 -9.24 2.97
C TYR A 589 -0.92 -9.10 4.51
N PRO A 590 -1.52 -8.04 5.08
CA PRO A 590 -1.56 -7.83 6.52
C PRO A 590 -2.22 -9.01 7.25
N GLN A 591 -1.66 -9.41 8.40
CA GLN A 591 -2.17 -10.46 9.27
C GLN A 591 -2.34 -9.90 10.68
N PHE A 592 -3.37 -10.36 11.38
CA PHE A 592 -3.61 -10.01 12.76
C PHE A 592 -2.43 -10.42 13.65
N ASP A 593 -1.96 -9.49 14.49
CA ASP A 593 -0.84 -9.73 15.41
C ASP A 593 -1.33 -9.69 16.86
N THR A 594 -1.24 -10.82 17.52
CA THR A 594 -1.69 -10.99 18.90
C THR A 594 -0.91 -10.11 19.88
N ASN A 595 0.39 -9.87 19.64
CA ASN A 595 1.21 -9.03 20.52
C ASN A 595 0.81 -7.57 20.39
N ILE A 596 0.58 -7.10 19.14
CA ILE A 596 0.05 -5.76 18.91
C ILE A 596 -1.31 -5.62 19.60
N PHE A 597 -2.20 -6.59 19.46
CA PHE A 597 -3.50 -6.57 20.11
C PHE A 597 -3.40 -6.39 21.62
N TYR A 598 -2.64 -7.23 22.32
CA TYR A 598 -2.53 -7.15 23.78
C TYR A 598 -1.84 -5.88 24.29
N SER A 599 -0.95 -5.30 23.50
CA SER A 599 -0.21 -4.08 23.86
C SER A 599 -0.86 -2.78 23.38
N PHE A 600 -1.83 -2.83 22.46
CA PHE A 600 -2.47 -1.64 21.88
C PHE A 600 -3.27 -0.90 22.95
N LYS A 601 -3.06 0.42 23.06
CA LYS A 601 -3.69 1.26 24.09
C LYS A 601 -4.93 1.97 23.56
N ILE A 602 -6.01 1.93 24.33
CA ILE A 602 -7.28 2.62 24.07
C ILE A 602 -7.67 3.50 25.23
N PRO A 603 -8.41 4.61 25.02
CA PRO A 603 -8.89 5.46 26.11
C PRO A 603 -10.00 4.78 26.91
N LEU A 604 -9.96 4.97 28.22
CA LEU A 604 -10.98 4.44 29.13
C LEU A 604 -11.67 5.57 29.91
N PRO A 605 -12.61 6.31 29.29
CA PRO A 605 -13.40 7.32 30.01
C PRO A 605 -14.36 6.67 31.00
N PRO A 606 -14.89 7.46 31.96
CA PRO A 606 -15.96 7.00 32.86
C PRO A 606 -17.15 6.42 32.10
N LEU A 607 -17.85 5.44 32.68
CA LEU A 607 -18.96 4.74 32.01
C LEU A 607 -20.06 5.69 31.50
N GLU A 608 -20.31 6.81 32.19
CA GLU A 608 -21.30 7.80 31.74
C GLU A 608 -20.89 8.45 30.40
N ILE A 609 -19.61 8.75 30.21
CA ILE A 609 -19.07 9.28 28.95
C ILE A 609 -19.12 8.21 27.87
N GLN A 610 -18.77 6.97 28.19
CA GLN A 610 -18.90 5.85 27.25
C GLN A 610 -20.36 5.71 26.75
N LYS A 611 -21.34 5.79 27.66
CA LYS A 611 -22.78 5.75 27.29
C LYS A 611 -23.18 6.91 26.38
N GLN A 612 -22.69 8.11 26.64
CA GLN A 612 -22.95 9.27 25.78
C GLN A 612 -22.39 9.09 24.38
N ILE A 613 -21.14 8.62 24.27
CA ILE A 613 -20.51 8.33 22.98
C ILE A 613 -21.30 7.26 22.24
N VAL A 614 -21.65 6.17 22.90
CA VAL A 614 -22.45 5.09 22.29
C VAL A 614 -23.78 5.62 21.80
N ALA A 615 -24.52 6.38 22.62
CA ALA A 615 -25.83 6.92 22.25
C ALA A 615 -25.77 7.89 21.05
N GLU A 616 -24.72 8.73 20.95
CA GLU A 616 -24.55 9.61 19.78
C GLU A 616 -24.15 8.81 18.54
N CYS A 617 -23.24 7.84 18.67
CA CYS A 617 -22.85 6.98 17.55
C CYS A 617 -23.99 6.07 17.07
N GLU A 618 -24.84 5.55 17.96
CA GLU A 618 -26.00 4.73 17.59
C GLU A 618 -27.01 5.54 16.76
N LYS A 619 -27.21 6.84 17.07
CA LYS A 619 -28.07 7.71 16.22
C LYS A 619 -27.50 7.83 14.80
N ILE A 620 -26.18 8.02 14.67
CA ILE A 620 -25.52 8.08 13.36
C ILE A 620 -25.65 6.74 12.62
N GLU A 621 -25.50 5.62 13.32
CA GLU A 621 -25.61 4.27 12.75
C GLU A 621 -27.06 3.98 12.31
N GLU A 622 -28.07 4.43 13.06
CA GLU A 622 -29.49 4.32 12.66
C GLU A 622 -29.77 5.12 11.38
N GLN A 623 -29.25 6.36 11.29
CA GLN A 623 -29.41 7.18 10.08
C GLN A 623 -28.69 6.53 8.88
N HIS A 624 -27.47 6.04 9.06
CA HIS A 624 -26.72 5.33 8.02
C HIS A 624 -27.47 4.09 7.51
N ASN A 625 -28.02 3.28 8.42
CA ASN A 625 -28.81 2.10 8.07
C ASN A 625 -30.11 2.50 7.33
N THR A 626 -30.78 3.55 7.78
CA THR A 626 -32.01 4.04 7.15
C THR A 626 -31.72 4.54 5.73
N LEU A 627 -30.66 5.31 5.50
CA LEU A 627 -30.23 5.73 4.16
C LEU A 627 -29.87 4.55 3.27
N SER A 628 -29.12 3.58 3.79
CA SER A 628 -28.72 2.38 3.05
C SER A 628 -29.92 1.54 2.61
N LEU A 629 -30.94 1.41 3.48
CA LEU A 629 -32.20 0.73 3.14
C LEU A 629 -33.01 1.54 2.12
N SER A 630 -33.04 2.86 2.24
CA SER A 630 -33.70 3.74 1.27
C SER A 630 -33.11 3.59 -0.13
N ILE A 631 -31.78 3.53 -0.25
CA ILE A 631 -31.10 3.29 -1.53
C ILE A 631 -31.55 1.97 -2.15
N LYS A 632 -31.62 0.89 -1.36
CA LYS A 632 -32.07 -0.43 -1.83
C LYS A 632 -33.55 -0.39 -2.32
N GLU A 633 -34.41 0.31 -1.60
CA GLU A 633 -35.80 0.45 -2.02
C GLU A 633 -35.96 1.32 -3.29
N TYR A 634 -35.14 2.40 -3.45
CA TYR A 634 -35.11 3.16 -4.71
C TYR A 634 -34.59 2.33 -5.89
N GLN A 635 -33.59 1.46 -5.67
CA GLN A 635 -33.15 0.53 -6.70
C GLN A 635 -34.24 -0.49 -7.10
N LYS A 636 -35.05 -0.96 -6.15
CA LYS A 636 -36.23 -1.79 -6.44
C LYS A 636 -37.29 -0.99 -7.20
N LEU A 637 -37.46 0.29 -6.86
CA LEU A 637 -38.38 1.17 -7.54
C LEU A 637 -38.04 1.30 -9.03
N ILE A 638 -36.77 1.52 -9.39
CA ILE A 638 -36.34 1.54 -10.80
C ILE A 638 -36.73 0.23 -11.51
N LYS A 639 -36.48 -0.94 -10.89
CA LYS A 639 -36.87 -2.23 -11.47
C LYS A 639 -38.38 -2.35 -11.65
N ALA A 640 -39.17 -1.94 -10.65
CA ALA A 640 -40.63 -1.92 -10.71
C ALA A 640 -41.17 -0.99 -11.81
N MET A 641 -40.55 0.15 -12.00
CA MET A 641 -40.90 1.09 -13.08
C MET A 641 -40.64 0.48 -14.46
N LEU A 642 -39.50 -0.14 -14.66
CA LEU A 642 -39.13 -0.83 -15.89
C LEU A 642 -40.08 -2.01 -16.18
N GLN A 643 -40.47 -2.77 -15.13
CA GLN A 643 -41.42 -3.89 -15.26
C GLN A 643 -42.82 -3.40 -15.60
N LYS A 644 -43.34 -2.37 -14.88
CA LYS A 644 -44.65 -1.79 -15.16
C LYS A 644 -44.71 -1.21 -16.57
N SER A 645 -43.63 -0.65 -17.07
CA SER A 645 -43.54 -0.10 -18.42
C SER A 645 -43.30 -1.16 -19.50
N GLY A 646 -43.24 -2.44 -19.14
CA GLY A 646 -43.03 -3.57 -20.06
C GLY A 646 -41.67 -3.59 -20.72
N ILE A 647 -40.69 -3.02 -20.09
CA ILE A 647 -39.29 -2.99 -20.56
C ILE A 647 -38.56 -4.24 -20.16
N ILE A 648 -38.79 -4.72 -18.93
CA ILE A 648 -38.19 -5.95 -18.41
C ILE A 648 -39.27 -6.98 -18.09
N GLU A 649 -38.90 -8.26 -18.33
CA GLU A 649 -39.63 -9.43 -17.87
C GLU A 649 -38.77 -10.06 -16.76
N ASP A 650 -39.15 -9.84 -15.52
CA ASP A 650 -38.49 -10.44 -14.34
C ASP A 650 -39.43 -11.47 -13.72
N ASN A 651 -38.88 -12.57 -13.20
CA ASN A 651 -39.65 -13.60 -12.49
C ASN A 651 -40.14 -13.11 -11.12
N GLN A 652 -39.58 -12.01 -10.63
CA GLN A 652 -39.95 -11.38 -9.37
C GLN A 652 -40.93 -10.23 -9.66
N GLU A 653 -42.11 -10.33 -9.08
CA GLU A 653 -43.10 -9.24 -9.16
C GLU A 653 -42.78 -8.17 -8.13
N TYR A 654 -42.61 -6.92 -8.60
CA TYR A 654 -42.34 -5.76 -7.76
C TYR A 654 -43.63 -4.95 -7.55
N GLU A 655 -44.18 -5.02 -6.33
CA GLU A 655 -45.38 -4.23 -5.99
C GLU A 655 -44.99 -2.76 -5.70
N LEU A 656 -45.28 -1.90 -6.66
CA LEU A 656 -44.98 -0.46 -6.58
C LEU A 656 -45.52 0.22 -5.32
N ASN A 657 -46.75 -0.09 -4.91
CA ASN A 657 -47.38 0.51 -3.73
C ASN A 657 -46.65 0.12 -2.45
N SER A 658 -46.24 -1.15 -2.31
CA SER A 658 -45.46 -1.64 -1.18
C SER A 658 -44.11 -0.95 -1.10
N ILE A 659 -43.40 -0.77 -2.23
CA ILE A 659 -42.12 -0.07 -2.28
C ILE A 659 -42.28 1.38 -1.84
N LEU A 660 -43.34 2.08 -2.31
CA LEU A 660 -43.59 3.47 -1.92
C LEU A 660 -43.91 3.61 -0.43
N GLU A 661 -44.73 2.72 0.12
CA GLU A 661 -45.02 2.69 1.56
C GLU A 661 -43.76 2.46 2.39
N ASN A 662 -42.87 1.57 1.96
CA ASN A 662 -41.58 1.35 2.59
C ASN A 662 -40.71 2.61 2.52
N LEU A 663 -40.62 3.29 1.36
CA LEU A 663 -39.84 4.51 1.22
C LEU A 663 -40.40 5.64 2.11
N GLN A 664 -41.73 5.85 2.17
CA GLN A 664 -42.32 6.82 3.08
C GLN A 664 -42.05 6.56 4.54
N LYS A 665 -42.09 5.27 4.95
CA LYS A 665 -41.72 4.83 6.29
C LYS A 665 -40.24 5.04 6.62
N LEU A 666 -39.36 4.83 5.68
CA LEU A 666 -37.93 5.09 5.84
C LEU A 666 -37.62 6.59 5.89
N GLU A 667 -38.24 7.40 4.99
CA GLU A 667 -38.11 8.85 5.00
C GLU A 667 -38.57 9.49 6.33
N SER A 668 -39.65 8.96 6.95
CA SER A 668 -40.11 9.46 8.24
C SER A 668 -39.15 9.22 9.40
N LYS A 669 -38.18 8.34 9.25
CA LYS A 669 -37.12 8.05 10.24
C LYS A 669 -35.85 8.88 10.02
N LEU A 670 -35.72 9.60 8.92
CA LEU A 670 -34.56 10.42 8.65
C LEU A 670 -34.58 11.72 9.47
N ASP A 671 -33.48 12.00 10.14
CA ASP A 671 -33.26 13.30 10.79
C ASP A 671 -32.72 14.31 9.78
N PHE A 672 -33.68 15.01 9.14
CA PHE A 672 -33.36 16.00 8.11
C PHE A 672 -32.58 17.20 8.61
N ASN A 673 -32.69 17.57 9.89
CA ASN A 673 -31.91 18.66 10.47
C ASN A 673 -30.44 18.28 10.65
N LEU A 674 -30.17 17.06 11.12
CA LEU A 674 -28.84 16.51 11.19
C LEU A 674 -28.19 16.45 9.79
N LEU A 675 -28.92 15.91 8.82
CA LEU A 675 -28.42 15.79 7.44
C LEU A 675 -28.14 17.15 6.78
N LEU A 676 -28.92 18.18 7.10
CA LEU A 676 -28.74 19.55 6.61
C LEU A 676 -27.51 20.23 7.26
N SER A 677 -27.36 20.09 8.58
CA SER A 677 -26.23 20.68 9.29
C SER A 677 -24.89 20.14 8.80
N LEU A 678 -24.80 18.84 8.47
CA LEU A 678 -23.62 18.21 7.90
C LEU A 678 -23.22 18.79 6.55
N ILE A 679 -24.19 19.14 5.72
CA ILE A 679 -23.96 19.77 4.41
C ILE A 679 -23.47 21.22 4.58
N GLU A 680 -24.09 21.99 5.48
CA GLU A 680 -23.74 23.40 5.74
C GLU A 680 -22.33 23.53 6.36
N GLU A 681 -21.92 22.63 7.23
CA GLU A 681 -20.59 22.61 7.85
C GLU A 681 -19.48 22.36 6.82
N GLN A 682 -19.71 21.48 5.83
CA GLN A 682 -18.73 21.20 4.78
C GLN A 682 -18.59 22.36 3.77
N ILE A 683 -19.68 23.11 3.51
CA ILE A 683 -19.61 24.29 2.64
C ILE A 683 -18.75 25.38 3.28
N SER A 684 -18.78 25.51 4.62
CA SER A 684 -17.98 26.48 5.35
C SER A 684 -16.48 26.15 5.46
N HIS A 685 -16.08 24.88 5.26
CA HIS A 685 -14.69 24.43 5.33
C HIS A 685 -14.00 24.29 3.96
N SER A 686 -14.74 24.36 2.85
CA SER A 686 -14.13 24.38 1.52
C SER A 686 -13.67 25.82 1.22
N GLU A 687 -12.35 26.05 1.19
CA GLU A 687 -11.73 27.33 0.77
C GLU A 687 -11.96 27.70 -0.72
N VAL A 688 -12.74 26.94 -1.42
CA VAL A 688 -13.21 27.28 -2.78
C VAL A 688 -14.42 28.19 -2.61
N LEU A 689 -14.30 29.44 -3.06
CA LEU A 689 -15.40 30.40 -3.25
C LEU A 689 -16.51 29.73 -4.08
N VAL A 690 -17.40 29.03 -3.39
CA VAL A 690 -18.66 28.55 -3.98
C VAL A 690 -19.58 29.77 -4.07
N GLU A 691 -19.84 30.22 -5.27
CA GLU A 691 -20.77 31.36 -5.52
C GLU A 691 -22.07 31.12 -4.77
N GLU A 692 -22.64 32.18 -4.21
CA GLU A 692 -23.93 32.18 -3.48
C GLU A 692 -25.09 31.50 -4.24
N THR A 693 -25.01 31.44 -5.56
CA THR A 693 -25.93 30.71 -6.45
C THR A 693 -25.94 29.21 -6.19
N GLN A 694 -24.77 28.57 -6.04
CA GLN A 694 -24.71 27.12 -5.79
C GLN A 694 -25.22 26.73 -4.38
N SER A 695 -25.15 27.61 -3.40
CA SER A 695 -25.71 27.37 -2.06
C SER A 695 -27.25 27.47 -2.05
N LYS A 696 -27.83 28.29 -2.88
CA LYS A 696 -29.29 28.38 -3.05
C LYS A 696 -29.86 27.20 -3.82
N GLU A 697 -29.20 26.78 -4.89
CA GLU A 697 -29.58 25.58 -5.65
C GLU A 697 -29.54 24.34 -4.74
N ARG A 698 -28.49 24.13 -3.95
CA ARG A 698 -28.40 22.98 -3.02
C ARG A 698 -29.45 22.99 -1.91
N LYS A 699 -29.93 24.18 -1.45
CA LYS A 699 -31.07 24.28 -0.52
C LYS A 699 -32.39 23.95 -1.19
N GLN A 700 -32.57 24.26 -2.47
CA GLN A 700 -33.73 23.88 -3.26
C GLN A 700 -33.75 22.36 -3.50
N ASP A 701 -32.59 21.76 -3.83
CA ASP A 701 -32.44 20.31 -4.00
C ASP A 701 -32.76 19.56 -2.71
N PHE A 702 -32.42 20.13 -1.54
CA PHE A 702 -32.75 19.54 -0.26
C PHE A 702 -34.24 19.58 0.08
N ASN A 703 -34.96 20.64 -0.27
CA ASN A 703 -36.39 20.70 -0.11
C ASN A 703 -37.12 19.75 -1.06
N ALA A 704 -36.59 19.56 -2.26
CA ALA A 704 -37.08 18.56 -3.21
C ALA A 704 -36.88 17.14 -2.64
N PHE A 705 -35.75 16.86 -1.96
CA PHE A 705 -35.49 15.60 -1.28
C PHE A 705 -36.53 15.27 -0.20
N LYS A 706 -36.91 16.22 0.65
CA LYS A 706 -37.87 16.02 1.75
C LYS A 706 -39.25 15.57 1.30
N ASN A 707 -39.66 15.89 0.05
CA ASN A 707 -40.95 15.56 -0.51
C ASN A 707 -40.86 14.56 -1.68
N PHE A 708 -39.74 13.92 -1.83
CA PHE A 708 -39.45 13.13 -3.03
C PHE A 708 -40.39 11.93 -3.20
N SER A 709 -40.75 11.24 -2.10
CA SER A 709 -41.74 10.15 -2.17
C SER A 709 -43.07 10.57 -2.72
N LYS A 710 -43.54 11.80 -2.40
CA LYS A 710 -44.77 12.36 -2.95
C LYS A 710 -44.62 12.69 -4.43
N THR A 711 -43.50 13.29 -4.82
CA THR A 711 -43.19 13.61 -6.22
C THR A 711 -43.13 12.33 -7.07
N ILE A 712 -42.47 11.27 -6.57
CA ILE A 712 -42.45 9.99 -7.25
C ILE A 712 -43.84 9.36 -7.37
N GLN A 713 -44.70 9.47 -6.36
CA GLN A 713 -46.04 8.94 -6.42
C GLN A 713 -46.87 9.62 -7.53
N GLU A 714 -46.72 10.92 -7.72
CA GLU A 714 -47.34 11.69 -8.81
C GLU A 714 -46.75 11.26 -10.16
N LEU A 715 -45.45 11.11 -10.29
CA LEU A 715 -44.75 10.66 -11.50
C LEU A 715 -45.17 9.23 -11.91
N LEU A 716 -45.30 8.30 -10.96
CA LEU A 716 -45.73 6.93 -11.23
C LEU A 716 -47.14 6.80 -11.75
N GLN A 717 -48.03 7.81 -11.48
CA GLN A 717 -49.35 7.87 -12.09
C GLN A 717 -49.29 8.22 -13.59
N THR A 718 -48.23 8.90 -14.02
CA THR A 718 -47.97 9.26 -15.41
C THR A 718 -47.30 8.17 -16.23
N LEU A 719 -46.79 7.11 -15.60
CA LEU A 719 -46.14 5.99 -16.25
C LEU A 719 -47.12 5.21 -17.10
N SER A 720 -46.85 5.17 -18.41
CA SER A 720 -47.66 4.44 -19.37
C SER A 720 -47.44 2.90 -19.22
N THR A 721 -48.54 2.17 -19.21
CA THR A 721 -48.52 0.72 -19.29
C THR A 721 -48.53 0.25 -20.75
N PRO A 722 -47.93 -0.90 -21.06
CA PRO A 722 -47.94 -1.45 -22.40
C PRO A 722 -49.37 -1.77 -22.84
N PRO A 723 -49.68 -1.75 -24.16
CA PRO A 723 -50.91 -2.31 -24.72
C PRO A 723 -51.11 -3.77 -24.34
N LYS A 724 -52.34 -4.31 -24.49
CA LYS A 724 -52.63 -5.72 -24.17
C LYS A 724 -51.67 -6.72 -24.84
N ASP A 725 -51.25 -6.42 -26.08
CA ASP A 725 -50.32 -7.22 -26.89
C ASP A 725 -48.85 -6.86 -26.67
N GLY A 726 -48.53 -6.04 -25.65
CA GLY A 726 -47.24 -5.49 -25.40
C GLY A 726 -46.78 -4.41 -26.39
N TRP A 727 -45.56 -3.88 -26.16
CA TRP A 727 -44.96 -2.94 -27.13
C TRP A 727 -44.46 -3.68 -28.37
N LYS A 728 -44.44 -3.03 -29.50
CA LYS A 728 -43.75 -3.53 -30.70
C LYS A 728 -42.29 -3.83 -30.30
N ARG A 729 -41.79 -5.01 -30.62
CA ARG A 729 -40.40 -5.36 -30.36
C ARG A 729 -39.57 -5.23 -31.63
N ILE A 730 -38.37 -4.72 -31.50
CA ILE A 730 -37.40 -4.60 -32.59
C ILE A 730 -36.15 -5.39 -32.25
N SER A 731 -35.52 -6.03 -33.24
CA SER A 731 -34.19 -6.61 -33.10
C SER A 731 -33.14 -5.49 -33.10
N LEU A 732 -32.11 -5.65 -32.29
CA LEU A 732 -30.96 -4.75 -32.30
C LEU A 732 -30.20 -4.73 -33.63
N LYS A 733 -30.46 -5.68 -34.52
CA LYS A 733 -29.97 -5.69 -35.92
C LYS A 733 -30.75 -4.76 -36.86
N ASN A 734 -31.85 -4.16 -36.41
CA ASN A 734 -32.69 -3.31 -37.28
C ASN A 734 -32.01 -1.96 -37.54
N GLU A 735 -31.42 -1.81 -38.73
CA GLU A 735 -30.67 -0.64 -39.17
C GLU A 735 -31.49 0.66 -39.21
N GLN A 736 -32.85 0.59 -39.23
CA GLN A 736 -33.71 1.74 -39.15
C GLN A 736 -33.56 2.49 -37.80
N TYR A 737 -33.41 1.75 -36.71
CA TYR A 737 -33.38 2.29 -35.32
C TYR A 737 -32.04 2.25 -34.67
N MET A 738 -31.08 1.46 -35.17
CA MET A 738 -29.82 1.25 -34.53
C MET A 738 -28.66 0.99 -35.52
N GLU A 739 -27.46 1.35 -35.10
CA GLU A 739 -26.22 0.97 -35.77
C GLU A 739 -25.27 0.33 -34.76
N LEU A 740 -24.81 -0.89 -35.09
CA LEU A 740 -23.88 -1.64 -34.25
C LEU A 740 -22.45 -1.43 -34.74
N ASN A 741 -21.54 -1.11 -33.84
CA ASN A 741 -20.12 -0.85 -34.15
C ASN A 741 -19.90 0.09 -35.34
N PRO A 742 -20.30 1.37 -35.25
CA PRO A 742 -20.30 2.34 -36.34
C PRO A 742 -18.98 2.43 -37.10
N SER A 743 -19.07 2.70 -38.39
CA SER A 743 -17.90 2.78 -39.28
C SER A 743 -17.15 4.10 -39.11
N LYS A 744 -15.81 4.08 -39.20
CA LYS A 744 -14.93 5.28 -39.22
C LYS A 744 -15.02 6.11 -40.51
N LYS A 745 -15.89 5.77 -41.47
CA LYS A 745 -16.01 6.50 -42.76
C LYS A 745 -16.41 7.95 -42.55
N GLU A 746 -17.25 8.25 -41.53
CA GLU A 746 -17.72 9.59 -41.21
C GLU A 746 -16.61 10.57 -40.84
N ILE A 747 -15.55 10.07 -40.19
CA ILE A 747 -14.43 10.89 -39.74
C ILE A 747 -13.23 10.92 -40.72
N SER A 748 -13.39 10.31 -41.88
CA SER A 748 -12.29 10.16 -42.85
C SER A 748 -11.76 11.49 -43.43
N LYS A 749 -12.59 12.56 -43.37
CA LYS A 749 -12.29 13.88 -43.94
C LYS A 749 -11.96 14.94 -42.85
N LEU A 750 -11.90 14.55 -41.56
CA LEU A 750 -11.61 15.46 -40.46
C LEU A 750 -10.09 15.70 -40.34
N ASP A 751 -9.75 16.86 -39.76
CA ASP A 751 -8.36 17.23 -39.49
C ASP A 751 -7.70 16.22 -38.55
N GLU A 752 -6.54 15.71 -38.94
CA GLU A 752 -5.79 14.71 -38.17
C GLU A 752 -5.28 15.23 -36.81
N ASN A 753 -5.12 16.54 -36.66
CA ASN A 753 -4.71 17.21 -35.42
C ASN A 753 -5.88 17.57 -34.50
N MET A 754 -7.12 17.33 -34.96
CA MET A 754 -8.31 17.59 -34.14
C MET A 754 -8.27 16.79 -32.84
N LEU A 755 -8.51 17.43 -31.71
CA LEU A 755 -8.59 16.74 -30.42
C LEU A 755 -9.91 15.99 -30.29
N VAL A 756 -9.84 14.76 -29.81
CA VAL A 756 -10.97 13.86 -29.59
C VAL A 756 -10.81 13.17 -28.25
N SER A 757 -11.93 12.77 -27.64
CA SER A 757 -11.90 12.09 -26.35
C SER A 757 -11.42 10.65 -26.50
N PHE A 758 -10.46 10.23 -25.67
CA PHE A 758 -10.01 8.84 -25.57
C PHE A 758 -10.46 8.23 -24.23
N ILE A 759 -11.13 7.07 -24.28
CA ILE A 759 -11.75 6.42 -23.14
C ILE A 759 -11.17 5.01 -22.98
N GLU A 760 -10.48 4.83 -21.88
CA GLU A 760 -9.95 3.52 -21.50
C GLU A 760 -11.03 2.61 -20.93
N MET A 761 -10.86 1.29 -20.99
CA MET A 761 -11.75 0.32 -20.35
C MET A 761 -11.90 0.58 -18.84
N ALA A 762 -10.83 1.04 -18.21
CA ALA A 762 -10.84 1.38 -16.79
C ALA A 762 -11.74 2.56 -16.46
N SER A 763 -11.85 3.52 -17.37
CA SER A 763 -12.65 4.75 -17.22
C SER A 763 -14.16 4.55 -17.41
N VAL A 764 -14.60 3.38 -17.85
CA VAL A 764 -16.03 3.04 -17.92
C VAL A 764 -16.48 2.45 -16.59
N SER A 765 -17.47 3.08 -15.96
CA SER A 765 -18.08 2.63 -14.72
C SER A 765 -18.96 1.38 -14.93
N ASP A 766 -19.23 0.66 -13.87
CA ASP A 766 -20.31 -0.34 -13.76
C ASP A 766 -21.68 0.29 -13.44
N LYS A 767 -21.70 1.61 -13.20
CA LYS A 767 -22.91 2.41 -12.88
C LYS A 767 -23.44 3.21 -14.07
N GLY A 768 -22.89 3.07 -15.27
CA GLY A 768 -23.47 3.66 -16.49
C GLY A 768 -22.83 4.95 -16.99
N TYR A 769 -21.74 5.43 -16.39
CA TYR A 769 -21.09 6.68 -16.79
C TYR A 769 -19.58 6.53 -17.05
N ILE A 770 -19.02 7.54 -17.70
CA ILE A 770 -17.58 7.63 -17.97
C ILE A 770 -16.93 8.43 -16.83
N GLN A 771 -16.03 7.81 -16.08
CA GLN A 771 -15.33 8.40 -14.92
C GLN A 771 -14.26 9.41 -15.31
N SER A 772 -13.54 9.15 -16.40
CA SER A 772 -12.45 10.00 -16.88
C SER A 772 -12.25 9.84 -18.38
N LYS A 773 -11.78 10.89 -19.02
CA LYS A 773 -11.40 10.91 -20.43
C LYS A 773 -10.09 11.66 -20.61
N ILE A 774 -9.36 11.35 -21.68
CA ILE A 774 -8.10 11.99 -22.05
C ILE A 774 -8.30 12.52 -23.47
N ASP A 775 -7.94 13.76 -23.73
CA ASP A 775 -7.99 14.30 -25.08
C ASP A 775 -6.71 13.93 -25.83
N ARG A 776 -6.87 13.38 -27.05
CA ARG A 776 -5.78 12.98 -27.95
C ARG A 776 -6.04 13.52 -29.34
N SER A 777 -4.99 13.65 -30.14
CA SER A 777 -5.15 13.98 -31.55
C SER A 777 -5.79 12.82 -32.33
N LEU A 778 -6.65 13.13 -33.31
CA LEU A 778 -7.32 12.13 -34.12
C LEU A 778 -6.35 11.18 -34.81
N ASN A 779 -5.17 11.66 -35.22
CA ASN A 779 -4.13 10.84 -35.83
C ASN A 779 -3.65 9.71 -34.91
N GLU A 780 -3.49 9.97 -33.61
CA GLU A 780 -3.02 8.99 -32.62
C GLU A 780 -4.01 7.85 -32.39
N VAL A 781 -5.31 8.13 -32.47
CA VAL A 781 -6.37 7.20 -32.05
C VAL A 781 -7.15 6.61 -33.21
N ARG A 782 -7.03 7.15 -34.42
CA ARG A 782 -7.77 6.71 -35.61
C ARG A 782 -7.53 5.24 -35.97
N LYS A 783 -6.32 4.72 -35.75
CA LYS A 783 -5.97 3.32 -35.98
C LYS A 783 -5.90 2.57 -34.66
N GLY A 784 -6.39 1.33 -34.64
CA GLY A 784 -6.22 0.44 -33.48
C GLY A 784 -7.23 0.61 -32.33
N TYR A 785 -8.17 1.58 -32.40
CA TYR A 785 -9.16 1.82 -31.35
C TYR A 785 -10.59 1.82 -31.89
N THR A 786 -11.57 1.62 -31.02
CA THR A 786 -13.00 1.63 -31.37
C THR A 786 -13.51 3.07 -31.40
N TYR A 787 -14.22 3.42 -32.46
CA TYR A 787 -14.80 4.74 -32.69
C TYR A 787 -16.22 4.82 -32.17
N PHE A 788 -16.61 5.97 -31.58
CA PHE A 788 -17.97 6.31 -31.18
C PHE A 788 -18.16 7.84 -31.15
N ILE A 789 -19.37 8.28 -31.01
CA ILE A 789 -19.75 9.70 -30.91
C ILE A 789 -20.57 9.96 -29.65
N GLU A 790 -20.91 11.22 -29.44
CA GLU A 790 -21.82 11.65 -28.36
C GLU A 790 -23.13 10.85 -28.38
N ASN A 791 -23.59 10.41 -27.20
CA ASN A 791 -24.76 9.56 -26.97
C ASN A 791 -24.66 8.10 -27.46
N ASP A 792 -23.54 7.65 -28.01
CA ASP A 792 -23.33 6.21 -28.26
C ASP A 792 -23.20 5.43 -26.93
N ILE A 793 -23.64 4.17 -26.90
CA ILE A 793 -23.51 3.29 -25.74
C ILE A 793 -22.30 2.39 -25.93
N LEU A 794 -21.41 2.40 -24.92
CA LEU A 794 -20.23 1.55 -24.86
C LEU A 794 -20.51 0.37 -23.93
N ILE A 795 -20.37 -0.87 -24.41
CA ILE A 795 -20.49 -2.08 -23.59
C ILE A 795 -19.18 -2.86 -23.69
N ALA A 796 -18.59 -3.20 -22.55
CA ALA A 796 -17.44 -4.09 -22.54
C ALA A 796 -17.83 -5.48 -23.05
N LYS A 797 -16.99 -6.07 -23.93
CA LYS A 797 -17.22 -7.43 -24.45
C LYS A 797 -16.35 -8.50 -23.81
N ILE A 798 -15.28 -8.12 -23.11
CA ILE A 798 -14.27 -9.03 -22.55
C ILE A 798 -14.52 -9.33 -21.06
N THR A 799 -14.21 -10.57 -20.63
CA THR A 799 -14.16 -10.96 -19.23
C THR A 799 -12.99 -10.30 -18.49
N PRO A 800 -13.10 -9.89 -17.20
CA PRO A 800 -14.31 -9.86 -16.36
C PRO A 800 -15.12 -8.55 -16.51
N CYS A 801 -14.71 -7.65 -17.41
CA CYS A 801 -15.30 -6.30 -17.52
C CYS A 801 -16.80 -6.33 -17.87
N MET A 802 -17.21 -7.23 -18.76
CA MET A 802 -18.60 -7.39 -19.15
C MET A 802 -19.45 -7.93 -18.01
N GLU A 803 -18.97 -8.98 -17.35
CA GLU A 803 -19.67 -9.60 -16.20
C GLU A 803 -19.80 -8.61 -15.03
N ASN A 804 -18.82 -7.73 -14.84
CA ASN A 804 -18.85 -6.65 -13.86
C ASN A 804 -19.74 -5.47 -14.27
N GLY A 805 -20.40 -5.52 -15.45
CA GLY A 805 -21.38 -4.52 -15.88
C GLY A 805 -20.78 -3.24 -16.44
N LYS A 806 -19.53 -3.22 -16.92
CA LYS A 806 -18.94 -2.02 -17.54
C LYS A 806 -19.69 -1.65 -18.82
N CYS A 807 -20.57 -0.65 -18.68
CA CYS A 807 -21.43 -0.10 -19.73
C CYS A 807 -21.63 1.38 -19.45
N ALA A 808 -21.58 2.25 -20.44
CA ALA A 808 -21.82 3.68 -20.27
C ALA A 808 -22.35 4.34 -21.54
N ILE A 809 -23.07 5.46 -21.38
CA ILE A 809 -23.40 6.37 -22.49
C ILE A 809 -22.22 7.34 -22.64
N ALA A 810 -21.76 7.54 -23.87
CA ALA A 810 -20.75 8.53 -24.21
C ALA A 810 -21.32 9.93 -24.09
N LYS A 811 -20.94 10.68 -23.07
CA LYS A 811 -21.39 12.07 -22.84
C LYS A 811 -20.20 13.01 -22.66
N ASN A 812 -20.38 14.25 -23.02
CA ASN A 812 -19.40 15.34 -22.88
C ASN A 812 -18.08 15.07 -23.63
N LEU A 813 -18.18 14.48 -24.82
CA LEU A 813 -17.00 14.20 -25.64
C LEU A 813 -16.43 15.47 -26.26
N THR A 814 -15.12 15.57 -26.32
CA THR A 814 -14.42 16.64 -27.02
C THR A 814 -14.68 16.53 -28.52
N ASN A 815 -15.23 17.61 -29.09
CA ASN A 815 -15.72 17.68 -30.48
C ASN A 815 -16.75 16.59 -30.83
N ASN A 816 -17.49 16.08 -29.85
CA ASN A 816 -18.51 15.03 -29.99
C ASN A 816 -17.95 13.69 -30.50
N ILE A 817 -16.64 13.47 -30.47
CA ILE A 817 -15.97 12.30 -31.01
C ILE A 817 -15.20 11.61 -29.91
N GLY A 818 -15.35 10.28 -29.85
CA GLY A 818 -14.63 9.42 -28.93
C GLY A 818 -13.97 8.24 -29.59
N PHE A 819 -12.87 7.82 -28.98
CA PHE A 819 -12.17 6.57 -29.25
C PHE A 819 -11.92 5.83 -27.96
N GLY A 820 -11.82 4.50 -28.01
CA GLY A 820 -11.58 3.73 -26.81
C GLY A 820 -11.08 2.31 -27.12
N SER A 821 -11.03 1.49 -26.06
CA SER A 821 -10.57 0.11 -26.14
C SER A 821 -11.25 -0.65 -27.28
N THR A 822 -10.49 -1.49 -27.99
CA THR A 822 -11.03 -2.44 -28.98
C THR A 822 -11.97 -3.47 -28.34
N GLU A 823 -12.01 -3.55 -27.02
CA GLU A 823 -12.85 -4.47 -26.26
C GLU A 823 -14.24 -3.87 -25.92
N PHE A 824 -14.65 -2.80 -26.61
CA PHE A 824 -16.03 -2.31 -26.57
C PHE A 824 -16.85 -2.81 -27.77
N HIS A 825 -18.13 -3.07 -27.54
CA HIS A 825 -19.19 -2.98 -28.53
C HIS A 825 -19.86 -1.63 -28.44
N ILE A 826 -20.15 -1.01 -29.57
CA ILE A 826 -20.79 0.31 -29.66
C ILE A 826 -22.20 0.16 -30.22
N PHE A 827 -23.15 0.82 -29.59
CA PHE A 827 -24.55 0.86 -29.98
C PHE A 827 -24.97 2.31 -30.18
N ARG A 828 -25.35 2.66 -31.40
CA ARG A 828 -25.81 3.99 -31.79
C ARG A 828 -27.31 3.96 -32.06
N ALA A 829 -28.06 4.67 -31.22
CA ALA A 829 -29.48 4.85 -31.45
C ALA A 829 -29.71 5.81 -32.63
N LYS A 830 -30.72 5.53 -33.45
CA LYS A 830 -31.15 6.36 -34.57
C LYS A 830 -32.56 6.94 -34.30
N THR A 831 -33.06 7.75 -35.23
CA THR A 831 -34.38 8.40 -35.12
C THR A 831 -35.49 7.43 -34.69
N GLY A 832 -36.19 7.78 -33.60
CA GLY A 832 -37.27 6.97 -33.02
C GLY A 832 -36.83 6.04 -31.86
N LEU A 833 -35.57 6.02 -31.52
CA LEU A 833 -35.03 5.30 -30.36
C LEU A 833 -34.16 6.25 -29.52
N ASP A 834 -34.52 6.42 -28.25
CA ASP A 834 -33.75 7.21 -27.29
C ASP A 834 -32.53 6.44 -26.78
N SER A 835 -31.36 7.09 -26.67
CA SER A 835 -30.12 6.46 -26.26
C SER A 835 -30.11 6.00 -24.78
N SER A 836 -30.71 6.81 -23.88
CA SER A 836 -30.84 6.45 -22.47
C SER A 836 -31.80 5.28 -22.28
N PHE A 837 -32.93 5.29 -23.04
CA PHE A 837 -33.87 4.19 -23.06
C PHE A 837 -33.19 2.87 -23.54
N LEU A 838 -32.42 2.95 -24.61
CA LEU A 838 -31.63 1.83 -25.10
C LEU A 838 -30.60 1.33 -24.04
N PHE A 839 -29.94 2.26 -23.35
CA PHE A 839 -29.00 1.94 -22.28
C PHE A 839 -29.69 1.14 -21.16
N TYR A 840 -30.84 1.57 -20.64
CA TYR A 840 -31.57 0.84 -19.60
C TYR A 840 -32.05 -0.55 -20.06
N ASN A 841 -32.32 -0.73 -21.36
CA ASN A 841 -32.59 -2.06 -21.91
C ASN A 841 -31.34 -2.96 -21.90
N LEU A 842 -30.17 -2.42 -22.30
CA LEU A 842 -28.95 -3.21 -22.48
C LEU A 842 -28.21 -3.50 -21.16
N ASN A 843 -28.32 -2.58 -20.18
CA ASN A 843 -27.60 -2.67 -18.90
C ASN A 843 -28.30 -3.53 -17.84
N GLN A 844 -29.17 -4.44 -18.23
CA GLN A 844 -29.89 -5.33 -17.32
C GLN A 844 -29.04 -6.53 -16.90
N GLN A 845 -29.20 -6.96 -15.65
CA GLN A 845 -28.47 -8.09 -15.11
C GLN A 845 -28.76 -9.40 -15.86
N ASN A 846 -30.03 -9.65 -16.20
CA ASN A 846 -30.43 -10.84 -16.97
C ASN A 846 -29.80 -10.88 -18.37
N ILE A 847 -29.59 -9.73 -19.03
CA ILE A 847 -28.88 -9.64 -20.31
C ILE A 847 -27.40 -9.94 -20.09
N ARG A 848 -26.75 -9.39 -19.04
CA ARG A 848 -25.37 -9.70 -18.71
C ARG A 848 -25.15 -11.18 -18.42
N GLU A 849 -26.04 -11.81 -17.66
CA GLU A 849 -25.97 -13.24 -17.37
C GLU A 849 -26.08 -14.10 -18.65
N LYS A 850 -27.03 -13.78 -19.53
CA LYS A 850 -27.16 -14.43 -20.85
C LYS A 850 -25.92 -14.19 -21.73
N ALA A 851 -25.40 -12.97 -21.73
CA ALA A 851 -24.18 -12.61 -22.45
C ALA A 851 -22.96 -13.38 -21.94
N ALA A 852 -22.82 -13.55 -20.63
CA ALA A 852 -21.75 -14.35 -20.00
C ALA A 852 -21.79 -15.83 -20.45
N LEU A 853 -22.98 -16.41 -20.55
CA LEU A 853 -23.17 -17.77 -21.10
C LEU A 853 -22.83 -17.88 -22.59
N ALA A 854 -23.02 -16.81 -23.36
CA ALA A 854 -22.72 -16.77 -24.80
C ALA A 854 -21.23 -16.42 -25.10
N MET A 855 -20.40 -16.19 -24.11
CA MET A 855 -19.00 -15.85 -24.30
C MET A 855 -18.21 -16.98 -24.94
N THR A 856 -17.32 -16.62 -25.90
CA THR A 856 -16.41 -17.52 -26.58
C THR A 856 -14.95 -17.10 -26.35
N GLY A 857 -13.99 -18.04 -26.43
CA GLY A 857 -12.59 -17.81 -26.26
C GLY A 857 -11.93 -18.64 -25.14
N ALA A 858 -10.61 -18.51 -24.97
CA ALA A 858 -9.87 -19.22 -23.95
C ALA A 858 -10.14 -18.63 -22.54
N SER A 859 -9.89 -19.41 -21.49
CA SER A 859 -10.04 -18.98 -20.09
C SER A 859 -9.27 -17.67 -19.83
N GLY A 860 -9.93 -16.68 -19.23
CA GLY A 860 -9.37 -15.36 -18.98
C GLY A 860 -9.45 -14.36 -20.14
N HIS A 861 -9.81 -14.80 -21.36
CA HIS A 861 -9.93 -13.95 -22.55
C HIS A 861 -11.23 -14.19 -23.34
N LYS A 862 -12.29 -14.58 -22.64
CA LYS A 862 -13.60 -14.76 -23.27
C LYS A 862 -14.22 -13.44 -23.68
N ARG A 863 -14.97 -13.44 -24.77
CA ARG A 863 -15.65 -12.27 -25.32
C ARG A 863 -17.08 -12.59 -25.74
N VAL A 864 -17.96 -11.65 -25.49
CA VAL A 864 -19.34 -11.74 -26.03
C VAL A 864 -19.29 -11.43 -27.54
N PRO A 865 -19.75 -12.32 -28.39
CA PRO A 865 -19.80 -12.03 -29.84
C PRO A 865 -20.92 -11.02 -30.13
N ILE A 866 -20.74 -10.16 -31.12
CA ILE A 866 -21.76 -9.17 -31.52
C ILE A 866 -23.08 -9.82 -31.93
N SER A 867 -23.03 -11.03 -32.49
CA SER A 867 -24.20 -11.81 -32.88
C SER A 867 -25.13 -12.13 -31.70
N PHE A 868 -24.63 -12.17 -30.46
CA PHE A 868 -25.47 -12.27 -29.28
C PHE A 868 -26.44 -11.07 -29.19
N TYR A 869 -25.89 -9.86 -29.31
CA TYR A 869 -26.68 -8.63 -29.27
C TYR A 869 -27.58 -8.47 -30.52
N GLU A 870 -27.10 -8.82 -31.70
CA GLU A 870 -27.90 -8.78 -32.93
C GLU A 870 -29.21 -9.59 -32.82
N ASN A 871 -29.19 -10.69 -32.04
CA ASN A 871 -30.34 -11.55 -31.83
C ASN A 871 -31.27 -11.09 -30.70
N LEU A 872 -30.83 -10.09 -29.90
CA LEU A 872 -31.68 -9.52 -28.86
C LEU A 872 -32.80 -8.66 -29.47
N THR A 873 -33.95 -8.73 -28.84
CA THR A 873 -35.08 -7.84 -29.16
C THR A 873 -35.40 -6.98 -27.96
N ILE A 874 -35.68 -5.69 -28.20
CA ILE A 874 -36.10 -4.74 -27.19
C ILE A 874 -37.49 -4.21 -27.51
N PRO A 875 -38.30 -3.81 -26.51
CA PRO A 875 -39.55 -3.11 -26.73
C PRO A 875 -39.28 -1.73 -27.30
N LEU A 876 -40.16 -1.26 -28.21
CA LEU A 876 -40.08 0.08 -28.81
C LEU A 876 -41.41 0.83 -28.59
N PRO A 877 -41.61 1.44 -27.41
CA PRO A 877 -42.72 2.36 -27.23
C PRO A 877 -42.57 3.64 -28.08
N PRO A 878 -43.61 4.47 -28.26
CA PRO A 878 -43.45 5.79 -28.84
C PRO A 878 -42.38 6.63 -28.12
N LEU A 879 -41.68 7.53 -28.84
CA LEU A 879 -40.53 8.27 -28.31
C LEU A 879 -40.86 9.05 -27.04
N GLU A 880 -42.04 9.73 -27.00
CA GLU A 880 -42.53 10.45 -25.82
C GLU A 880 -42.66 9.55 -24.57
N ILE A 881 -42.99 8.27 -24.75
CA ILE A 881 -43.07 7.29 -23.65
C ILE A 881 -41.68 6.85 -23.24
N GLN A 882 -40.76 6.64 -24.19
CA GLN A 882 -39.34 6.36 -23.89
C GLN A 882 -38.74 7.47 -23.03
N GLU A 883 -38.87 8.73 -23.45
CA GLU A 883 -38.39 9.92 -22.74
C GLU A 883 -38.97 10.05 -21.33
N LYS A 884 -40.26 9.81 -21.14
CA LYS A 884 -40.92 9.83 -19.81
C LYS A 884 -40.36 8.75 -18.88
N ILE A 885 -40.17 7.53 -19.39
CA ILE A 885 -39.58 6.45 -18.62
C ILE A 885 -38.17 6.82 -18.17
N VAL A 886 -37.36 7.34 -19.09
CA VAL A 886 -35.99 7.78 -18.82
C VAL A 886 -35.96 8.89 -17.77
N GLN A 887 -36.77 9.96 -17.94
CA GLN A 887 -36.84 11.07 -16.99
C GLN A 887 -37.19 10.60 -15.57
N ASN A 888 -38.14 9.68 -15.45
CA ASN A 888 -38.53 9.16 -14.15
C ASN A 888 -37.40 8.32 -13.50
N ILE A 889 -36.66 7.52 -14.27
CA ILE A 889 -35.54 6.74 -13.76
C ILE A 889 -34.39 7.67 -13.37
N GLU A 890 -34.01 8.63 -14.20
CA GLU A 890 -32.96 9.59 -13.92
C GLU A 890 -33.20 10.40 -12.63
N LEU A 891 -34.46 10.77 -12.34
CA LEU A 891 -34.82 11.41 -11.07
C LEU A 891 -34.59 10.50 -9.87
N VAL A 892 -34.90 9.21 -9.98
CA VAL A 892 -34.64 8.26 -8.90
C VAL A 892 -33.13 8.01 -8.74
N GLU A 893 -32.36 7.95 -9.83
CA GLU A 893 -30.90 7.81 -9.79
C GLU A 893 -30.23 9.03 -9.13
N GLN A 894 -30.65 10.25 -9.46
CA GLN A 894 -30.18 11.47 -8.78
C GLN A 894 -30.46 11.43 -7.27
N GLN A 895 -31.58 10.89 -6.86
CA GLN A 895 -31.92 10.71 -5.46
C GLN A 895 -30.97 9.69 -4.79
N ILE A 896 -30.67 8.57 -5.45
CA ILE A 896 -29.72 7.56 -4.99
C ILE A 896 -28.33 8.18 -4.82
N ASP A 897 -27.87 9.00 -5.76
CA ASP A 897 -26.56 9.67 -5.70
C ASP A 897 -26.49 10.65 -4.53
N LEU A 898 -27.56 11.41 -4.29
CA LEU A 898 -27.65 12.29 -3.13
C LEU A 898 -27.60 11.51 -1.79
N LEU A 899 -28.27 10.36 -1.73
CA LEU A 899 -28.24 9.49 -0.55
C LEU A 899 -26.85 8.89 -0.32
N ASN A 900 -26.14 8.47 -1.37
CA ASN A 900 -24.76 7.96 -1.28
C ASN A 900 -23.81 9.05 -0.73
N LEU A 901 -23.93 10.29 -1.22
CA LEU A 901 -23.14 11.40 -0.71
C LEU A 901 -23.37 11.63 0.81
N LYS A 902 -24.62 11.51 1.26
CA LYS A 902 -24.95 11.64 2.69
C LYS A 902 -24.39 10.50 3.53
N LEU A 903 -24.32 9.28 2.99
CA LEU A 903 -23.65 8.16 3.67
C LEU A 903 -22.18 8.43 3.95
N GLU A 904 -21.44 8.96 2.98
CA GLU A 904 -20.04 9.34 3.15
C GLU A 904 -19.83 10.40 4.26
N PHE A 905 -20.78 11.33 4.41
CA PHE A 905 -20.71 12.33 5.48
C PHE A 905 -20.97 11.74 6.88
N LEU A 906 -21.91 10.82 7.02
CA LEU A 906 -22.22 10.18 8.28
C LEU A 906 -21.03 9.32 8.79
N GLU A 907 -20.27 8.72 7.90
CA GLU A 907 -19.05 7.98 8.30
C GLU A 907 -18.02 8.88 8.99
N LYS A 908 -17.82 10.10 8.50
CA LYS A 908 -16.91 11.09 9.11
C LYS A 908 -17.41 11.64 10.45
N GLU A 909 -18.71 11.66 10.65
CA GLU A 909 -19.31 12.20 11.87
C GLU A 909 -19.03 11.35 13.12
N LYS A 910 -18.92 10.05 12.98
CA LYS A 910 -18.46 9.17 14.08
C LYS A 910 -17.07 9.58 14.59
N GLU A 911 -16.15 9.94 13.70
CA GLU A 911 -14.82 10.42 14.10
C GLU A 911 -14.89 11.74 14.86
N LYS A 912 -15.74 12.68 14.46
CA LYS A 912 -15.93 13.96 15.15
C LYS A 912 -16.52 13.79 16.55
N ILE A 913 -17.49 12.89 16.73
CA ILE A 913 -18.03 12.54 18.06
C ILE A 913 -16.90 12.10 18.98
N LEU A 914 -16.03 11.21 18.52
CA LEU A 914 -14.90 10.75 19.33
C LEU A 914 -13.89 11.88 19.60
N GLN A 915 -13.62 12.76 18.62
CA GLN A 915 -12.78 13.93 18.83
C GLN A 915 -13.34 14.81 19.94
N LYS A 916 -14.63 15.13 19.90
CA LYS A 916 -15.34 15.93 20.90
C LYS A 916 -15.22 15.34 22.32
N TYR A 917 -15.42 14.04 22.48
CA TYR A 917 -15.48 13.41 23.79
C TYR A 917 -14.12 12.96 24.34
N LEU A 918 -13.20 12.52 23.48
CA LEU A 918 -11.95 11.92 23.94
C LEU A 918 -10.76 12.89 23.93
N PHE A 919 -10.80 13.97 23.15
CA PHE A 919 -9.62 14.83 22.95
C PHE A 919 -9.85 16.30 23.31
N SER A 920 -11.04 16.84 23.19
CA SER A 920 -11.35 18.25 23.51
C SER A 920 -11.59 18.56 24.99
#